data_7e5ebd5e710ead9af16fb8a02cdf57ac
#
_entry.id   7e5ebd5e710ead9af16fb8a02cdf57ac
#
_cell.length_a   1.000
_cell.length_b   1.000
_cell.length_c   1.000
_cell.angle_alpha   90.00
_cell.angle_beta   90.00
_cell.angle_gamma   90.00
#
_symmetry.space_group_name_H-M   'P 1'
#
loop_
_entity.id
_entity.type
_entity.pdbx_description
1 polymer ?
#
loop_
_entity_poly.entity_id
_entity_poly.type
_entity_poly.pdbx_seq_one_letter_code
_entity_poly.pdbx_strand_id
1 'polypeptide(L)'
;VPSSLEGSFPPVVFPTPDESESTTRRWKVLPDIWPTLAEQYGDKIALFDPHHGQKRGLTFSELESAIYDFGEGLRVYGLKQGECASLFAENSHRWLIADQGVMDIGARDAVRGAKSSGAELFHILENSDSTAVIVDNVQVLEHIAPFLEASSVKDTVKFAVVLWPPAGKGQERSTDWKTSSTCSKWFSLYSFEEVSAAGSASRLTHDALSRSAPRQASRPDNVATLVYTSGTTGNPKGVMLTHSNLMHQVKNFECALTPDAGDVMLSLLPPWHMYERSCEYFLLSRGVQIIYSNVKSFKEDLIKHPPDYFVAVPLVFEVLYSGVQKKLAAASTARAAVAKFLIKVSSLHKEALRIWTGMAVLRSRENVQGLMFMKAVAECLGAGLLALVLLPLHLLAEKLVYTKVKAAIGIKKAAVSGGGSLPSHVDKFFEQIGITLLNGYGLTETSPVLTVRQSSNNALGSIGSPVPGTEIKIVDLETGAGLPAGQRGLVKARGPQVMKGYYKNPVATAMAIDKDGWFSTGDLGWISPLTPVGAARNSGGLLVLDGRAKDTIVLASGENVEPAFVEEAALSSPVIRQIMLVGQDERKLGALIVVNEEEMEVAVASMRAEKGMEGGEVTEKEQRTVVRQELTRCLTEAGCLPHERIGPFALLDEPFTVDNGLLTATMKMRRDVIYSSHKELCDQLFQH
;
A
#
# COMPACT_ATOMS: atom_id res chain seq x y z
N VAL A 1 -38.60 -25.48 14.42
CA VAL A 1 -38.12 -24.41 13.55
C VAL A 1 -38.97 -23.20 13.80
N PRO A 2 -38.46 -22.11 14.42
CA PRO A 2 -39.07 -20.80 14.28
C PRO A 2 -38.31 -20.00 13.19
N SER A 3 -39.02 -19.76 12.11
CA SER A 3 -38.74 -18.70 11.13
C SER A 3 -38.95 -17.35 11.80
N SER A 4 -37.92 -16.54 11.94
CA SER A 4 -37.87 -15.07 12.04
C SER A 4 -36.63 -14.62 12.82
N LEU A 5 -35.49 -14.62 12.15
CA LEU A 5 -34.33 -13.78 12.50
C LEU A 5 -34.02 -12.90 11.28
N GLU A 6 -34.96 -12.05 10.88
CA GLU A 6 -34.68 -10.82 10.13
C GLU A 6 -34.08 -9.81 11.10
N GLY A 7 -32.87 -10.07 11.56
CA GLY A 7 -32.08 -9.16 12.35
C GLY A 7 -30.81 -8.82 11.57
N SER A 8 -30.73 -7.60 11.02
CA SER A 8 -29.48 -7.07 10.51
C SER A 8 -28.41 -7.16 11.61
N PHE A 9 -27.37 -7.97 11.40
CA PHE A 9 -26.28 -8.05 12.36
C PHE A 9 -25.63 -6.64 12.49
N PRO A 10 -25.40 -6.17 13.73
CA PRO A 10 -24.83 -4.85 13.90
C PRO A 10 -23.41 -4.78 13.30
N PRO A 11 -23.03 -3.63 12.72
CA PRO A 11 -21.68 -3.44 12.20
C PRO A 11 -20.66 -3.50 13.34
N VAL A 12 -19.43 -3.94 13.03
CA VAL A 12 -18.31 -3.85 13.98
C VAL A 12 -17.84 -2.41 14.01
N VAL A 13 -17.91 -1.80 15.20
CA VAL A 13 -17.50 -0.41 15.43
C VAL A 13 -16.49 -0.38 16.58
N PHE A 14 -15.40 0.34 16.38
CA PHE A 14 -14.49 0.69 17.48
C PHE A 14 -14.78 2.13 17.89
N PRO A 15 -14.95 2.40 19.21
CA PRO A 15 -15.18 3.73 19.68
C PRO A 15 -14.00 4.65 19.35
N THR A 16 -14.31 5.91 19.04
CA THR A 16 -13.28 6.95 18.94
C THR A 16 -12.63 7.13 20.32
N PRO A 17 -11.30 7.28 20.38
CA PRO A 17 -10.64 7.65 21.65
C PRO A 17 -11.24 8.93 22.23
N ASP A 18 -11.27 9.03 23.56
CA ASP A 18 -11.71 10.24 24.23
C ASP A 18 -10.74 11.40 23.90
N GLU A 19 -11.18 12.33 23.07
CA GLU A 19 -10.38 13.45 22.57
C GLU A 19 -10.13 14.54 23.63
N SER A 20 -10.42 14.28 24.93
CA SER A 20 -10.50 15.32 25.97
C SER A 20 -9.22 16.13 26.19
N GLU A 21 -8.02 15.64 25.83
CA GLU A 21 -6.74 16.31 26.15
C GLU A 21 -5.72 16.45 24.98
N SER A 22 -6.05 16.06 23.72
CA SER A 22 -5.04 16.03 22.68
C SER A 22 -4.88 17.36 21.92
N THR A 23 -3.63 17.72 21.61
CA THR A 23 -3.21 18.87 20.77
C THR A 23 -3.90 18.83 19.39
N THR A 24 -4.30 17.65 18.94
CA THR A 24 -4.97 17.42 17.65
C THR A 24 -6.40 17.99 17.57
N ARG A 25 -7.01 18.40 18.69
CA ARG A 25 -8.33 19.06 18.70
C ARG A 25 -8.35 20.37 17.92
N ARG A 26 -7.24 21.09 17.86
CA ARG A 26 -7.15 22.39 17.22
C ARG A 26 -7.13 22.29 15.69
N TRP A 27 -6.78 21.14 15.13
CA TRP A 27 -6.63 20.94 13.69
C TRP A 27 -7.99 20.67 13.02
N LYS A 28 -8.46 21.60 12.21
CA LYS A 28 -9.69 21.50 11.41
C LYS A 28 -9.40 21.06 9.98
N VAL A 29 -8.34 21.59 9.41
CA VAL A 29 -7.85 21.29 8.06
C VAL A 29 -6.40 20.84 8.13
N LEU A 30 -5.94 20.13 7.10
CA LEU A 30 -4.59 19.54 7.13
C LEU A 30 -3.48 20.60 7.32
N PRO A 31 -3.51 21.77 6.66
CA PRO A 31 -2.48 22.79 6.89
C PRO A 31 -2.38 23.33 8.33
N ASP A 32 -3.38 23.10 9.19
CA ASP A 32 -3.33 23.53 10.60
C ASP A 32 -2.23 22.82 11.40
N ILE A 33 -1.71 21.69 10.91
CA ILE A 33 -0.67 20.94 11.61
C ILE A 33 0.66 21.71 11.65
N TRP A 34 1.04 22.41 10.57
CA TRP A 34 2.38 22.96 10.37
C TRP A 34 2.81 23.97 11.42
N PRO A 35 1.99 24.99 11.79
CA PRO A 35 2.35 25.92 12.87
C PRO A 35 2.56 25.22 14.21
N THR A 36 1.71 24.22 14.51
CA THR A 36 1.83 23.45 15.74
C THR A 36 3.12 22.63 15.77
N LEU A 37 3.47 22.02 14.63
CA LEU A 37 4.70 21.22 14.53
C LEU A 37 5.96 22.07 14.59
N ALA A 38 5.96 23.26 13.98
CA ALA A 38 7.05 24.21 14.06
C ALA A 38 7.23 24.74 15.51
N GLU A 39 6.13 24.96 16.23
CA GLU A 39 6.17 25.36 17.64
C GLU A 39 6.69 24.24 18.55
N GLN A 40 6.25 22.99 18.32
CA GLN A 40 6.59 21.85 19.20
C GLN A 40 7.96 21.24 18.90
N TYR A 41 8.34 21.16 17.62
CA TYR A 41 9.50 20.41 17.15
C TYR A 41 10.50 21.25 16.33
N GLY A 42 10.35 22.56 16.33
CA GLY A 42 11.00 23.52 15.43
C GLY A 42 12.42 23.18 14.95
N ASP A 43 13.32 22.86 15.87
CA ASP A 43 14.74 22.58 15.57
C ASP A 43 15.00 21.12 15.15
N LYS A 44 14.02 20.20 15.30
CA LYS A 44 14.17 18.81 14.86
C LYS A 44 14.08 18.73 13.34
N ILE A 45 14.86 17.80 12.76
CA ILE A 45 14.78 17.52 11.34
C ILE A 45 13.43 16.85 11.02
N ALA A 46 12.69 17.45 10.10
CA ALA A 46 11.44 16.91 9.57
C ALA A 46 11.66 16.08 8.31
N LEU A 47 12.43 16.62 7.34
CA LEU A 47 12.65 15.98 6.04
C LEU A 47 14.13 15.89 5.71
N PHE A 48 14.55 14.76 5.12
CA PHE A 48 15.87 14.61 4.54
C PHE A 48 15.79 13.88 3.20
N ASP A 49 16.32 14.49 2.14
CA ASP A 49 16.28 13.97 0.78
C ASP A 49 17.70 13.86 0.20
N PRO A 50 18.42 12.78 0.50
CA PRO A 50 19.80 12.61 0.07
C PRO A 50 19.95 12.42 -1.44
N HIS A 51 18.92 11.92 -2.12
CA HIS A 51 18.93 11.61 -3.55
C HIS A 51 18.75 12.86 -4.42
N HIS A 52 18.24 13.94 -3.86
CA HIS A 52 18.10 15.23 -4.53
C HIS A 52 19.09 16.29 -4.05
N GLY A 53 20.25 15.85 -3.56
CA GLY A 53 21.41 16.69 -3.28
C GLY A 53 21.32 17.53 -2.00
N GLN A 54 20.38 17.25 -1.11
CA GLN A 54 20.37 17.89 0.20
C GLN A 54 21.58 17.42 1.02
N LYS A 55 22.36 18.39 1.51
CA LYS A 55 23.51 18.14 2.40
C LYS A 55 23.08 17.94 3.85
N ARG A 56 21.96 18.56 4.25
CA ARG A 56 21.31 18.43 5.55
C ARG A 56 19.79 18.42 5.35
N GLY A 57 19.06 17.85 6.31
CA GLY A 57 17.61 17.88 6.31
C GLY A 57 17.03 19.28 6.58
N LEU A 58 15.75 19.45 6.31
CA LEU A 58 14.94 20.59 6.73
C LEU A 58 14.40 20.35 8.13
N THR A 59 14.49 21.34 9.01
CA THR A 59 13.81 21.31 10.31
C THR A 59 12.31 21.54 10.15
N PHE A 60 11.52 21.30 11.21
CA PHE A 60 10.08 21.57 11.17
C PHE A 60 9.78 23.05 10.94
N SER A 61 10.55 23.98 11.54
CA SER A 61 10.40 25.41 11.29
C SER A 61 10.77 25.80 9.85
N GLU A 62 11.83 25.21 9.29
CA GLU A 62 12.20 25.44 7.88
C GLU A 62 11.17 24.87 6.93
N LEU A 63 10.58 23.70 7.23
CA LEU A 63 9.52 23.08 6.44
C LEU A 63 8.25 23.92 6.43
N GLU A 64 7.80 24.41 7.59
CA GLU A 64 6.67 25.32 7.69
C GLU A 64 6.89 26.55 6.80
N SER A 65 8.06 27.19 6.94
CA SER A 65 8.38 28.36 6.11
C SER A 65 8.40 28.05 4.62
N ALA A 66 8.98 26.90 4.23
CA ALA A 66 9.02 26.49 2.83
C ALA A 66 7.63 26.21 2.25
N ILE A 67 6.72 25.63 3.01
CA ILE A 67 5.33 25.40 2.62
C ILE A 67 4.62 26.73 2.37
N TYR A 68 4.75 27.66 3.30
CA TYR A 68 4.12 28.98 3.19
C TYR A 68 4.72 29.83 2.07
N ASP A 69 6.02 29.82 1.90
CA ASP A 69 6.69 30.53 0.82
C ASP A 69 6.25 30.00 -0.54
N PHE A 70 6.17 28.67 -0.69
CA PHE A 70 5.74 28.07 -1.95
C PHE A 70 4.26 28.35 -2.22
N GLY A 71 3.38 28.15 -1.23
CA GLY A 71 1.93 28.44 -1.37
C GLY A 71 1.66 29.89 -1.72
N GLU A 72 2.29 30.85 -1.02
CA GLU A 72 2.15 32.27 -1.31
C GLU A 72 2.68 32.63 -2.70
N GLY A 73 3.78 31.98 -3.13
CA GLY A 73 4.30 32.14 -4.49
C GLY A 73 3.32 31.68 -5.55
N LEU A 74 2.62 30.54 -5.33
CA LEU A 74 1.55 30.11 -6.22
C LEU A 74 0.42 31.14 -6.30
N ARG A 75 0.07 31.77 -5.18
CA ARG A 75 -0.93 32.84 -5.11
C ARG A 75 -0.48 34.10 -5.87
N VAL A 76 0.79 34.49 -5.73
CA VAL A 76 1.38 35.61 -6.48
C VAL A 76 1.28 35.38 -8.01
N TYR A 77 1.51 34.14 -8.45
CA TYR A 77 1.38 33.79 -9.88
C TYR A 77 -0.04 33.48 -10.32
N GLY A 78 -1.03 33.61 -9.43
CA GLY A 78 -2.44 33.65 -9.81
C GLY A 78 -3.27 32.41 -9.50
N LEU A 79 -2.75 31.43 -8.74
CA LEU A 79 -3.57 30.32 -8.19
C LEU A 79 -4.44 30.87 -7.05
N LYS A 80 -5.76 30.67 -7.15
CA LYS A 80 -6.71 31.22 -6.19
C LYS A 80 -7.29 30.12 -5.29
N GLN A 81 -7.80 30.52 -4.14
CA GLN A 81 -8.58 29.66 -3.26
C GLN A 81 -9.71 28.98 -4.04
N GLY A 82 -9.90 27.67 -3.80
CA GLY A 82 -10.90 26.82 -4.44
C GLY A 82 -10.54 26.36 -5.87
N GLU A 83 -9.49 26.90 -6.48
CA GLU A 83 -8.99 26.41 -7.77
C GLU A 83 -8.21 25.10 -7.59
N CYS A 84 -7.84 24.48 -8.70
CA CYS A 84 -7.09 23.22 -8.74
C CYS A 84 -5.71 23.42 -9.38
N ALA A 85 -4.69 22.77 -8.83
CA ALA A 85 -3.38 22.63 -9.43
C ALA A 85 -3.09 21.13 -9.67
N SER A 86 -2.77 20.75 -10.91
CA SER A 86 -2.27 19.40 -11.17
C SER A 86 -0.85 19.27 -10.65
N LEU A 87 -0.57 18.21 -9.86
CA LEU A 87 0.77 17.91 -9.32
C LEU A 87 1.23 16.54 -9.85
N PHE A 88 2.12 16.56 -10.84
CA PHE A 88 2.65 15.41 -11.54
C PHE A 88 4.14 15.23 -11.24
N ALA A 89 4.44 14.59 -10.11
CA ALA A 89 5.82 14.44 -9.64
C ALA A 89 6.03 13.16 -8.82
N GLU A 90 7.28 12.77 -8.69
CA GLU A 90 7.72 11.62 -7.92
C GLU A 90 8.04 11.99 -6.46
N ASN A 91 8.33 10.98 -5.64
CA ASN A 91 8.59 11.12 -4.22
C ASN A 91 9.80 12.01 -3.92
N SER A 92 9.60 13.10 -3.19
CA SER A 92 10.64 14.04 -2.78
C SER A 92 10.13 15.05 -1.75
N HIS A 93 11.06 15.73 -1.06
CA HIS A 93 10.70 16.82 -0.17
C HIS A 93 9.98 17.98 -0.88
N ARG A 94 10.27 18.24 -2.17
CA ARG A 94 9.59 19.28 -2.95
C ARG A 94 8.15 18.90 -3.30
N TRP A 95 7.88 17.60 -3.43
CA TRP A 95 6.52 17.12 -3.62
C TRP A 95 5.64 17.48 -2.41
N LEU A 96 6.11 17.19 -1.19
CA LEU A 96 5.37 17.50 0.04
C LEU A 96 5.18 19.01 0.23
N ILE A 97 6.21 19.81 -0.05
CA ILE A 97 6.12 21.28 0.03
C ILE A 97 5.08 21.82 -0.98
N ALA A 98 5.07 21.30 -2.21
CA ALA A 98 4.12 21.71 -3.23
C ALA A 98 2.68 21.32 -2.87
N ASP A 99 2.47 20.09 -2.44
CA ASP A 99 1.19 19.55 -1.97
C ASP A 99 0.60 20.44 -0.85
N GLN A 100 1.39 20.66 0.19
CA GLN A 100 0.94 21.41 1.36
C GLN A 100 0.83 22.92 1.08
N GLY A 101 1.68 23.45 0.20
CA GLY A 101 1.59 24.84 -0.26
C GLY A 101 0.32 25.12 -1.05
N VAL A 102 -0.15 24.20 -1.90
CA VAL A 102 -1.44 24.28 -2.58
C VAL A 102 -2.59 24.29 -1.57
N MET A 103 -2.55 23.40 -0.58
CA MET A 103 -3.60 23.33 0.44
C MET A 103 -3.61 24.52 1.40
N ASP A 104 -2.44 25.11 1.70
CA ASP A 104 -2.31 26.26 2.63
C ASP A 104 -3.03 27.50 2.11
N ILE A 105 -3.01 27.71 0.79
CA ILE A 105 -3.76 28.80 0.17
C ILE A 105 -5.23 28.49 -0.11
N GLY A 106 -5.73 27.37 0.38
CA GLY A 106 -7.11 26.92 0.21
C GLY A 106 -7.46 26.45 -1.20
N ALA A 107 -6.46 26.13 -2.02
CA ALA A 107 -6.63 25.44 -3.29
C ALA A 107 -6.62 23.92 -3.07
N ARG A 108 -6.91 23.14 -4.12
CA ARG A 108 -6.81 21.68 -4.10
C ARG A 108 -5.80 21.20 -5.15
N ASP A 109 -5.18 20.09 -4.93
CA ASP A 109 -4.36 19.45 -5.95
C ASP A 109 -5.07 18.29 -6.66
N ALA A 110 -4.57 17.97 -7.87
CA ALA A 110 -4.93 16.77 -8.63
C ALA A 110 -3.64 16.00 -8.89
N VAL A 111 -3.46 14.86 -8.21
CA VAL A 111 -2.15 14.22 -8.11
C VAL A 111 -1.99 12.98 -8.99
N ARG A 112 -0.79 12.82 -9.58
CA ARG A 112 -0.39 11.63 -10.32
C ARG A 112 1.15 11.54 -10.42
N GLY A 113 1.66 10.31 -10.70
CA GLY A 113 3.09 10.10 -10.93
C GLY A 113 3.56 10.68 -12.27
N ALA A 114 4.75 11.24 -12.28
CA ALA A 114 5.37 11.86 -13.45
C ALA A 114 5.61 10.87 -14.63
N LYS A 115 5.67 9.57 -14.33
CA LYS A 115 5.88 8.51 -15.31
C LYS A 115 4.60 8.01 -15.99
N SER A 116 3.43 8.53 -15.61
CA SER A 116 2.18 8.22 -16.30
C SER A 116 2.21 8.72 -17.75
N SER A 117 1.43 8.09 -18.62
CA SER A 117 1.38 8.49 -20.04
C SER A 117 0.90 9.94 -20.20
N GLY A 118 1.39 10.63 -21.25
CA GLY A 118 0.97 11.99 -21.55
C GLY A 118 -0.55 12.14 -21.72
N ALA A 119 -1.20 11.15 -22.31
CA ALA A 119 -2.66 11.11 -22.45
C ALA A 119 -3.39 11.04 -21.10
N GLU A 120 -2.86 10.22 -20.15
CA GLU A 120 -3.42 10.12 -18.81
C GLU A 120 -3.25 11.42 -18.01
N LEU A 121 -2.04 11.99 -18.03
CA LEU A 121 -1.76 13.26 -17.36
C LEU A 121 -2.60 14.41 -17.93
N PHE A 122 -2.76 14.46 -19.25
CA PHE A 122 -3.64 15.42 -19.90
C PHE A 122 -5.10 15.23 -19.50
N HIS A 123 -5.61 14.00 -19.48
CA HIS A 123 -6.97 13.71 -19.01
C HIS A 123 -7.19 14.22 -17.58
N ILE A 124 -6.22 14.02 -16.68
CA ILE A 124 -6.31 14.50 -15.30
C ILE A 124 -6.34 16.02 -15.25
N LEU A 125 -5.46 16.69 -15.98
CA LEU A 125 -5.39 18.14 -16.08
C LEU A 125 -6.72 18.75 -16.55
N GLU A 126 -7.31 18.19 -17.61
CA GLU A 126 -8.59 18.60 -18.16
C GLU A 126 -9.76 18.30 -17.22
N ASN A 127 -9.86 17.06 -16.75
CA ASN A 127 -10.98 16.62 -15.91
C ASN A 127 -11.03 17.37 -14.57
N SER A 128 -9.86 17.69 -13.97
CA SER A 128 -9.76 18.37 -12.67
C SER A 128 -10.04 19.89 -12.73
N ASP A 129 -10.20 20.47 -13.93
CA ASP A 129 -10.26 21.92 -14.15
C ASP A 129 -9.03 22.65 -13.57
N SER A 130 -7.85 22.06 -13.68
CA SER A 130 -6.64 22.66 -13.13
C SER A 130 -6.25 23.94 -13.86
N THR A 131 -6.00 24.99 -13.10
CA THR A 131 -5.56 26.30 -13.61
C THR A 131 -4.06 26.53 -13.46
N ALA A 132 -3.35 25.61 -12.80
CA ALA A 132 -1.91 25.57 -12.70
C ALA A 132 -1.42 24.11 -12.82
N VAL A 133 -0.17 23.93 -13.28
CA VAL A 133 0.46 22.62 -13.41
C VAL A 133 1.80 22.64 -12.65
N ILE A 134 2.00 21.72 -11.75
CA ILE A 134 3.26 21.51 -11.02
C ILE A 134 3.82 20.17 -11.48
N VAL A 135 5.01 20.16 -12.05
CA VAL A 135 5.60 18.94 -12.62
C VAL A 135 6.97 18.64 -12.01
N ASP A 136 7.33 17.36 -12.00
CA ASP A 136 8.63 16.89 -11.56
C ASP A 136 9.77 17.57 -12.33
N ASN A 137 9.71 17.49 -13.64
CA ASN A 137 10.73 18.00 -14.56
C ASN A 137 10.11 18.46 -15.88
N VAL A 138 10.93 19.07 -16.76
CA VAL A 138 10.47 19.61 -18.06
C VAL A 138 9.93 18.51 -18.97
N GLN A 139 10.46 17.31 -18.92
CA GLN A 139 10.03 16.19 -19.75
C GLN A 139 8.53 15.87 -19.56
N VAL A 140 8.02 16.03 -18.33
CA VAL A 140 6.59 15.84 -18.05
C VAL A 140 5.74 16.86 -18.82
N LEU A 141 6.19 18.12 -18.92
CA LEU A 141 5.52 19.13 -19.74
C LEU A 141 5.52 18.74 -21.23
N GLU A 142 6.64 18.25 -21.75
CA GLU A 142 6.75 17.82 -23.15
C GLU A 142 5.87 16.58 -23.42
N HIS A 143 5.65 15.70 -22.45
CA HIS A 143 4.73 14.56 -22.60
C HIS A 143 3.27 14.98 -22.76
N ILE A 144 2.86 16.07 -22.10
CA ILE A 144 1.46 16.57 -22.21
C ILE A 144 1.27 17.60 -23.34
N ALA A 145 2.34 18.22 -23.84
CA ALA A 145 2.30 19.28 -24.83
C ALA A 145 1.50 18.93 -26.11
N PRO A 146 1.65 17.72 -26.72
CA PRO A 146 0.89 17.35 -27.93
C PRO A 146 -0.63 17.38 -27.71
N PHE A 147 -1.08 17.01 -26.52
CA PHE A 147 -2.50 17.00 -26.16
C PHE A 147 -3.02 18.41 -25.85
N LEU A 148 -2.19 19.23 -25.22
CA LEU A 148 -2.50 20.64 -24.95
C LEU A 148 -2.67 21.43 -26.24
N GLU A 149 -1.85 21.21 -27.25
CA GLU A 149 -1.93 21.91 -28.55
C GLU A 149 -3.29 21.74 -29.20
N ALA A 150 -3.89 20.58 -29.10
CA ALA A 150 -5.19 20.22 -29.66
C ALA A 150 -6.39 20.63 -28.80
N SER A 151 -6.17 21.18 -27.58
CA SER A 151 -7.24 21.48 -26.62
C SER A 151 -7.29 22.94 -26.20
N SER A 152 -8.47 23.40 -25.76
CA SER A 152 -8.66 24.71 -25.12
C SER A 152 -8.13 24.77 -23.66
N VAL A 153 -7.72 23.64 -23.08
CA VAL A 153 -7.14 23.61 -21.73
C VAL A 153 -5.89 24.49 -21.60
N LYS A 154 -5.11 24.62 -22.68
CA LYS A 154 -3.97 25.56 -22.77
C LYS A 154 -4.32 27.02 -22.46
N ASP A 155 -5.57 27.43 -22.71
CA ASP A 155 -6.04 28.79 -22.47
C ASP A 155 -6.54 29.01 -21.03
N THR A 156 -6.75 27.91 -20.28
CA THR A 156 -7.22 27.94 -18.88
C THR A 156 -6.06 27.81 -17.89
N VAL A 157 -4.97 27.15 -18.28
CA VAL A 157 -3.76 27.04 -17.47
C VAL A 157 -3.01 28.35 -17.43
N LYS A 158 -2.85 28.93 -16.26
CA LYS A 158 -2.22 30.25 -16.04
C LYS A 158 -0.69 30.16 -16.07
N PHE A 159 -0.14 29.12 -15.46
CA PHE A 159 1.31 28.90 -15.35
C PHE A 159 1.64 27.43 -15.04
N ALA A 160 2.90 27.06 -15.27
CA ALA A 160 3.44 25.81 -14.78
C ALA A 160 4.69 26.01 -13.91
N VAL A 161 4.87 25.10 -12.95
CA VAL A 161 6.03 25.06 -12.04
C VAL A 161 6.80 23.77 -12.27
N VAL A 162 8.11 23.89 -12.46
CA VAL A 162 9.01 22.72 -12.57
C VAL A 162 9.76 22.57 -11.24
N LEU A 163 9.55 21.43 -10.57
CA LEU A 163 10.18 21.14 -9.27
C LEU A 163 11.70 20.94 -9.42
N TRP A 164 12.13 20.25 -10.46
CA TRP A 164 13.54 19.94 -10.74
C TRP A 164 13.91 20.41 -12.14
N PRO A 165 14.18 21.73 -12.31
CA PRO A 165 14.65 22.24 -13.60
C PRO A 165 16.04 21.70 -13.93
N PRO A 166 16.39 21.56 -15.23
CA PRO A 166 17.73 21.12 -15.63
C PRO A 166 18.82 22.00 -15.03
N ALA A 167 19.89 21.36 -14.53
CA ALA A 167 21.06 22.09 -14.05
C ALA A 167 21.77 22.78 -15.22
N GLY A 168 22.03 24.10 -15.09
CA GLY A 168 22.83 24.84 -16.06
C GLY A 168 24.29 24.32 -16.13
N LYS A 169 24.93 24.46 -17.29
CA LYS A 169 26.36 24.22 -17.41
C LYS A 169 27.11 25.37 -16.72
N GLY A 170 27.63 25.15 -15.52
CA GLY A 170 28.33 26.18 -14.71
C GLY A 170 27.51 26.66 -13.49
N GLN A 171 27.99 27.68 -12.76
CA GLN A 171 27.32 28.24 -11.56
C GLN A 171 26.10 29.08 -11.86
N GLU A 172 25.84 29.47 -13.12
CA GLU A 172 24.63 30.17 -13.54
C GLU A 172 23.49 29.18 -13.84
N ARG A 173 22.33 29.40 -13.22
CA ARG A 173 21.11 28.64 -13.52
C ARG A 173 20.68 28.99 -14.94
N SER A 174 20.77 28.02 -15.88
CA SER A 174 20.26 28.21 -17.23
C SER A 174 18.75 28.41 -17.18
N THR A 175 18.26 29.50 -17.76
CA THR A 175 16.83 29.74 -18.00
C THR A 175 16.41 29.21 -19.37
N ASP A 176 17.30 28.63 -20.15
CA ASP A 176 17.08 28.19 -21.53
C ASP A 176 16.01 27.10 -21.63
N TRP A 177 15.83 26.29 -20.57
CA TRP A 177 14.77 25.26 -20.52
C TRP A 177 13.37 25.87 -20.63
N LYS A 178 13.15 27.11 -20.16
CA LYS A 178 11.85 27.79 -20.26
C LYS A 178 11.51 28.11 -21.71
N THR A 179 12.46 28.67 -22.43
CA THR A 179 12.27 29.06 -23.84
C THR A 179 12.31 27.86 -24.78
N SER A 180 12.97 26.77 -24.42
CA SER A 180 13.03 25.54 -25.20
C SER A 180 11.79 24.65 -25.01
N SER A 181 11.06 24.80 -23.91
CA SER A 181 9.82 24.02 -23.71
C SER A 181 8.71 24.45 -24.66
N THR A 182 8.03 23.49 -25.26
CA THR A 182 6.88 23.67 -26.13
C THR A 182 5.74 24.41 -25.40
N CYS A 183 5.55 24.13 -24.11
CA CYS A 183 4.50 24.72 -23.29
C CYS A 183 4.68 26.22 -23.03
N SER A 184 5.90 26.77 -23.20
CA SER A 184 6.17 28.21 -23.05
C SER A 184 5.39 29.09 -24.03
N LYS A 185 4.84 28.53 -25.10
CA LYS A 185 3.99 29.21 -26.08
C LYS A 185 2.61 29.60 -25.52
N TRP A 186 2.15 28.90 -24.48
CA TRP A 186 0.76 29.03 -23.99
C TRP A 186 0.69 29.66 -22.60
N PHE A 187 1.64 29.37 -21.71
CA PHE A 187 1.65 29.86 -20.34
C PHE A 187 3.07 30.06 -19.79
N SER A 188 3.17 30.83 -18.72
CA SER A 188 4.44 31.15 -18.08
C SER A 188 5.01 29.92 -17.33
N LEU A 189 6.32 29.72 -17.40
CA LEU A 189 7.04 28.65 -16.72
C LEU A 189 7.90 29.22 -15.58
N TYR A 190 7.79 28.59 -14.41
CA TYR A 190 8.57 28.96 -13.21
C TYR A 190 9.30 27.75 -12.64
N SER A 191 10.44 27.98 -12.02
CA SER A 191 11.10 26.98 -11.19
C SER A 191 10.54 26.97 -9.76
N PHE A 192 10.75 25.89 -9.03
CA PHE A 192 10.41 25.80 -7.61
C PHE A 192 11.00 26.96 -6.81
N GLU A 193 12.26 27.31 -7.10
CA GLU A 193 12.96 28.39 -6.40
C GLU A 193 12.39 29.77 -6.70
N GLU A 194 11.96 30.02 -7.94
CA GLU A 194 11.32 31.30 -8.30
C GLU A 194 9.98 31.47 -7.59
N VAL A 195 9.18 30.39 -7.53
CA VAL A 195 7.91 30.42 -6.81
C VAL A 195 8.13 30.68 -5.32
N SER A 196 9.04 29.93 -4.68
CA SER A 196 9.37 30.11 -3.27
C SER A 196 9.91 31.51 -2.96
N ALA A 197 10.78 32.05 -3.83
CA ALA A 197 11.32 33.41 -3.67
C ALA A 197 10.25 34.50 -3.81
N ALA A 198 9.34 34.37 -4.78
CA ALA A 198 8.23 35.30 -4.95
C ALA A 198 7.30 35.29 -3.73
N GLY A 199 7.01 34.10 -3.16
CA GLY A 199 6.18 33.98 -1.97
C GLY A 199 6.86 34.53 -0.72
N SER A 200 8.15 34.24 -0.53
CA SER A 200 8.94 34.80 0.57
C SER A 200 8.96 36.33 0.52
N ALA A 201 9.18 36.92 -0.65
CA ALA A 201 9.13 38.38 -0.84
C ALA A 201 7.74 38.96 -0.54
N SER A 202 6.66 38.31 -1.00
CA SER A 202 5.28 38.71 -0.72
C SER A 202 4.95 38.65 0.77
N ARG A 203 5.38 37.62 1.47
CA ARG A 203 5.15 37.45 2.92
C ARG A 203 5.77 38.54 3.77
N LEU A 204 6.88 39.14 3.34
CA LEU A 204 7.52 40.26 4.05
C LEU A 204 6.68 41.53 4.00
N THR A 205 5.79 41.68 3.02
CA THR A 205 4.93 42.86 2.82
C THR A 205 3.55 42.74 3.46
N HIS A 206 3.13 41.53 3.83
CA HIS A 206 1.82 41.27 4.43
C HIS A 206 1.91 41.03 5.95
N ASP A 207 0.86 41.47 6.68
CA ASP A 207 0.74 41.13 8.09
C ASP A 207 0.38 39.64 8.32
N ALA A 208 0.52 39.17 9.57
CA ALA A 208 0.29 37.79 9.92
C ALA A 208 -1.16 37.33 9.67
N LEU A 209 -2.13 38.24 9.84
CA LEU A 209 -3.55 37.94 9.64
C LEU A 209 -3.87 37.74 8.16
N SER A 210 -3.37 38.62 7.30
CA SER A 210 -3.54 38.52 5.84
C SER A 210 -2.89 37.24 5.30
N ARG A 211 -1.77 36.80 5.86
CA ARG A 211 -1.08 35.56 5.46
C ARG A 211 -1.86 34.30 5.82
N SER A 212 -2.53 34.25 6.95
CA SER A 212 -3.27 33.08 7.42
C SER A 212 -4.73 33.04 6.92
N ALA A 213 -5.24 34.13 6.34
CA ALA A 213 -6.64 34.24 5.92
C ALA A 213 -7.13 33.13 4.97
N PRO A 214 -6.38 32.71 3.92
CA PRO A 214 -6.83 31.63 3.03
C PRO A 214 -7.02 30.30 3.77
N ARG A 215 -6.09 29.92 4.64
CA ARG A 215 -6.18 28.70 5.46
C ARG A 215 -7.34 28.78 6.43
N GLN A 216 -7.55 29.92 7.11
CA GLN A 216 -8.67 30.14 8.03
C GLN A 216 -10.03 30.08 7.33
N ALA A 217 -10.09 30.40 6.04
CA ALA A 217 -11.30 30.28 5.23
C ALA A 217 -11.57 28.83 4.74
N SER A 218 -10.59 27.94 4.83
CA SER A 218 -10.75 26.54 4.48
C SER A 218 -11.60 25.79 5.52
N ARG A 219 -12.45 24.88 5.05
CA ARG A 219 -13.38 24.12 5.89
C ARG A 219 -13.03 22.63 5.83
N PRO A 220 -13.36 21.87 6.86
CA PRO A 220 -13.12 20.41 6.88
C PRO A 220 -13.75 19.66 5.69
N ASP A 221 -14.89 20.13 5.18
CA ASP A 221 -15.64 19.54 4.07
C ASP A 221 -15.18 20.02 2.68
N ASN A 222 -14.23 20.97 2.60
CA ASN A 222 -13.61 21.34 1.35
C ASN A 222 -12.76 20.18 0.82
N VAL A 223 -12.82 19.97 -0.49
CA VAL A 223 -11.95 19.02 -1.19
C VAL A 223 -10.52 19.53 -1.12
N ALA A 224 -9.65 18.74 -0.46
CA ALA A 224 -8.23 19.03 -0.33
C ALA A 224 -7.44 18.51 -1.53
N THR A 225 -7.85 17.35 -2.06
CA THR A 225 -7.14 16.67 -3.14
C THR A 225 -8.07 15.83 -4.01
N LEU A 226 -7.71 15.71 -5.29
CA LEU A 226 -8.26 14.76 -6.24
C LEU A 226 -7.21 13.69 -6.52
N VAL A 227 -7.48 12.47 -6.10
CA VAL A 227 -6.57 11.34 -6.33
C VAL A 227 -7.12 10.47 -7.44
N TYR A 228 -6.39 10.39 -8.55
CA TYR A 228 -6.86 9.66 -9.71
C TYR A 228 -6.49 8.18 -9.65
N THR A 229 -7.52 7.33 -9.68
CA THR A 229 -7.36 5.87 -9.69
C THR A 229 -7.58 5.32 -11.08
N SER A 230 -6.74 4.39 -11.52
CA SER A 230 -6.95 3.64 -12.75
C SER A 230 -8.18 2.74 -12.58
N GLY A 231 -9.32 3.16 -13.12
CA GLY A 231 -10.49 2.30 -13.24
C GLY A 231 -10.19 1.13 -14.19
N THR A 232 -10.83 -0.01 -13.95
CA THR A 232 -10.64 -1.22 -14.79
C THR A 232 -11.30 -1.08 -16.17
N THR A 233 -12.09 -0.04 -16.43
CA THR A 233 -12.97 0.08 -17.60
C THR A 233 -12.89 1.45 -18.30
N GLY A 234 -11.76 2.15 -18.24
CA GLY A 234 -11.67 3.45 -18.90
C GLY A 234 -10.70 4.45 -18.29
N ASN A 235 -10.94 5.72 -18.54
CA ASN A 235 -10.14 6.82 -18.01
C ASN A 235 -10.13 6.85 -16.47
N PRO A 236 -9.02 7.24 -15.83
CA PRO A 236 -8.92 7.40 -14.39
C PRO A 236 -10.03 8.28 -13.81
N LYS A 237 -10.56 7.88 -12.65
CA LYS A 237 -11.57 8.64 -11.91
C LYS A 237 -10.93 9.43 -10.79
N GLY A 238 -11.27 10.73 -10.68
CA GLY A 238 -10.80 11.59 -9.60
C GLY A 238 -11.58 11.35 -8.30
N VAL A 239 -10.95 10.75 -7.31
CA VAL A 239 -11.52 10.56 -5.97
C VAL A 239 -11.41 11.86 -5.19
N MET A 240 -12.54 12.42 -4.75
CA MET A 240 -12.58 13.67 -3.97
C MET A 240 -12.35 13.38 -2.49
N LEU A 241 -11.19 13.77 -1.96
CA LEU A 241 -10.88 13.68 -0.55
C LEU A 241 -10.90 15.05 0.11
N THR A 242 -11.65 15.17 1.19
CA THR A 242 -11.77 16.40 1.97
C THR A 242 -10.69 16.50 3.04
N HIS A 243 -10.47 17.70 3.59
CA HIS A 243 -9.59 17.86 4.75
C HIS A 243 -10.05 16.97 5.93
N SER A 244 -11.36 16.83 6.14
CA SER A 244 -11.92 15.97 7.18
C SER A 244 -11.54 14.51 6.98
N ASN A 245 -11.58 14.00 5.73
CA ASN A 245 -11.18 12.63 5.43
C ASN A 245 -9.71 12.38 5.79
N LEU A 246 -8.80 13.29 5.38
CA LEU A 246 -7.37 13.20 5.67
C LEU A 246 -7.08 13.34 7.17
N MET A 247 -7.72 14.31 7.83
CA MET A 247 -7.54 14.54 9.26
C MET A 247 -8.02 13.39 10.12
N HIS A 248 -9.05 12.64 9.67
CA HIS A 248 -9.45 11.42 10.36
C HIS A 248 -8.30 10.40 10.42
N GLN A 249 -7.57 10.20 9.32
CA GLN A 249 -6.42 9.30 9.29
C GLN A 249 -5.29 9.80 10.19
N VAL A 250 -4.91 11.07 10.08
CA VAL A 250 -3.87 11.70 10.92
C VAL A 250 -4.16 11.55 12.41
N LYS A 251 -5.41 11.65 12.82
CA LYS A 251 -5.82 11.53 14.23
C LYS A 251 -5.89 10.10 14.74
N ASN A 252 -6.17 9.12 13.87
CA ASN A 252 -6.55 7.77 14.30
C ASN A 252 -5.50 6.67 14.02
N PHE A 253 -4.42 6.94 13.27
CA PHE A 253 -3.36 5.94 13.03
C PHE A 253 -2.55 5.60 14.29
N GLU A 254 -2.69 6.35 15.36
CA GLU A 254 -2.10 6.04 16.67
C GLU A 254 -2.61 4.70 17.24
N CYS A 255 -3.75 4.19 16.79
CA CYS A 255 -4.23 2.86 17.14
C CYS A 255 -3.28 1.73 16.65
N ALA A 256 -2.49 1.98 15.59
CA ALA A 256 -1.55 1.02 15.02
C ALA A 256 -0.10 1.30 15.42
N LEU A 257 0.32 2.55 15.37
CA LEU A 257 1.70 2.99 15.61
C LEU A 257 1.73 4.10 16.66
N THR A 258 2.67 4.00 17.60
CA THR A 258 2.90 4.99 18.66
C THR A 258 4.30 5.61 18.49
N PRO A 259 4.50 6.51 17.51
CA PRO A 259 5.80 7.08 17.24
C PRO A 259 6.20 8.14 18.29
N ASP A 260 7.52 8.18 18.54
CA ASP A 260 8.14 9.22 19.36
C ASP A 260 8.73 10.32 18.48
N ALA A 261 8.73 11.55 18.99
CA ALA A 261 9.33 12.68 18.27
C ALA A 261 10.84 12.51 18.09
N GLY A 262 11.29 12.47 16.84
CA GLY A 262 12.68 12.20 16.46
C GLY A 262 12.91 10.78 15.96
N ASP A 263 11.89 9.90 15.98
CA ASP A 263 11.91 8.65 15.23
C ASP A 263 12.09 8.92 13.72
N VAL A 264 12.49 7.91 13.00
CA VAL A 264 12.78 8.00 11.56
C VAL A 264 11.86 7.08 10.76
N MET A 265 11.27 7.60 9.69
CA MET A 265 10.63 6.84 8.63
C MET A 265 11.47 6.91 7.35
N LEU A 266 11.66 5.78 6.68
CA LEU A 266 12.17 5.75 5.31
C LEU A 266 10.98 5.74 4.34
N SER A 267 10.79 6.82 3.56
CA SER A 267 9.74 6.98 2.56
C SER A 267 10.19 6.40 1.23
N LEU A 268 9.43 5.46 0.69
CA LEU A 268 9.76 4.73 -0.54
C LEU A 268 8.63 4.78 -1.56
N LEU A 269 7.38 4.78 -1.11
CA LEU A 269 6.24 4.66 -1.97
C LEU A 269 5.88 6.00 -2.64
N PRO A 270 5.10 6.00 -3.73
CA PRO A 270 4.69 7.24 -4.38
C PRO A 270 3.75 8.07 -3.48
N PRO A 271 4.04 9.36 -3.22
CA PRO A 271 3.22 10.22 -2.36
C PRO A 271 1.91 10.66 -3.04
N TRP A 272 1.81 10.55 -4.38
CA TRP A 272 0.55 10.73 -5.09
C TRP A 272 -0.43 9.55 -4.87
N HIS A 273 0.01 8.48 -4.19
CA HIS A 273 -0.85 7.41 -3.69
C HIS A 273 -1.16 7.63 -2.21
N MET A 274 -2.44 7.53 -1.83
CA MET A 274 -2.89 7.88 -0.48
C MET A 274 -2.23 7.08 0.64
N TYR A 275 -1.72 5.89 0.36
CA TYR A 275 -1.09 5.05 1.38
C TYR A 275 0.18 5.71 1.95
N GLU A 276 1.14 6.09 1.10
CA GLU A 276 2.34 6.79 1.54
C GLU A 276 1.98 8.14 2.16
N ARG A 277 1.19 8.93 1.43
CA ARG A 277 0.82 10.28 1.77
C ARG A 277 0.19 10.40 3.16
N SER A 278 -0.76 9.53 3.49
CA SER A 278 -1.41 9.56 4.81
C SER A 278 -0.48 9.10 5.93
N CYS A 279 0.42 8.15 5.66
CA CYS A 279 1.43 7.72 6.63
C CYS A 279 2.44 8.84 6.89
N GLU A 280 2.90 9.57 5.85
CA GLU A 280 3.78 10.73 6.03
C GLU A 280 3.11 11.82 6.86
N TYR A 281 1.87 12.18 6.57
CA TYR A 281 1.14 13.19 7.34
C TYR A 281 0.99 12.80 8.82
N PHE A 282 0.62 11.53 9.08
CA PHE A 282 0.52 11.04 10.44
C PHE A 282 1.86 11.08 11.17
N LEU A 283 2.92 10.52 10.58
CA LEU A 283 4.22 10.42 11.23
C LEU A 283 4.85 11.81 11.45
N LEU A 284 4.77 12.71 10.46
CA LEU A 284 5.18 14.11 10.63
C LEU A 284 4.39 14.78 11.75
N SER A 285 3.08 14.53 11.87
CA SER A 285 2.25 15.11 12.94
C SER A 285 2.69 14.68 14.35
N ARG A 286 3.53 13.65 14.47
CA ARG A 286 4.13 13.15 15.71
C ARG A 286 5.60 13.54 15.88
N GLY A 287 6.13 14.39 15.01
CA GLY A 287 7.53 14.84 15.07
C GLY A 287 8.53 13.81 14.54
N VAL A 288 8.10 12.85 13.73
CA VAL A 288 8.96 11.86 13.06
C VAL A 288 9.67 12.49 11.89
N GLN A 289 10.94 12.15 11.69
CA GLN A 289 11.73 12.54 10.52
C GLN A 289 11.41 11.62 9.34
N ILE A 290 11.14 12.20 8.17
CA ILE A 290 11.02 11.46 6.91
C ILE A 290 12.32 11.53 6.13
N ILE A 291 12.85 10.37 5.73
CA ILE A 291 14.00 10.26 4.84
C ILE A 291 13.51 9.68 3.51
N TYR A 292 13.70 10.43 2.43
CA TYR A 292 13.26 10.01 1.11
C TYR A 292 14.24 9.02 0.47
N SER A 293 13.71 7.95 -0.08
CA SER A 293 14.44 6.91 -0.80
C SER A 293 13.77 6.61 -2.15
N ASN A 294 14.33 5.66 -2.88
CA ASN A 294 13.80 5.20 -4.16
C ASN A 294 14.01 3.69 -4.33
N VAL A 295 13.32 3.09 -5.31
CA VAL A 295 13.34 1.65 -5.55
C VAL A 295 14.74 1.09 -5.82
N LYS A 296 15.66 1.89 -6.39
CA LYS A 296 17.03 1.45 -6.69
C LYS A 296 17.91 1.42 -5.45
N SER A 297 17.72 2.37 -4.53
CA SER A 297 18.63 2.62 -3.39
C SER A 297 18.09 2.12 -2.05
N PHE A 298 16.80 1.76 -1.93
CA PHE A 298 16.15 1.52 -0.63
C PHE A 298 16.86 0.48 0.25
N LYS A 299 17.47 -0.56 -0.33
CA LYS A 299 18.20 -1.59 0.42
C LYS A 299 19.46 -1.04 1.10
N GLU A 300 20.15 -0.13 0.42
CA GLU A 300 21.32 0.55 0.95
C GLU A 300 20.89 1.60 1.98
N ASP A 301 19.81 2.33 1.69
CA ASP A 301 19.27 3.36 2.56
C ASP A 301 18.70 2.79 3.87
N LEU A 302 18.07 1.60 3.84
CA LEU A 302 17.66 0.88 5.06
C LEU A 302 18.84 0.60 6.00
N ILE A 303 20.03 0.35 5.45
CA ILE A 303 21.24 0.09 6.24
C ILE A 303 21.89 1.40 6.67
N LYS A 304 21.95 2.39 5.77
CA LYS A 304 22.61 3.68 6.00
C LYS A 304 21.80 4.59 6.91
N HIS A 305 20.49 4.52 6.81
CA HIS A 305 19.52 5.32 7.56
C HIS A 305 18.47 4.41 8.19
N PRO A 306 18.85 3.52 9.13
CA PRO A 306 17.95 2.50 9.65
C PRO A 306 16.72 3.13 10.29
N PRO A 307 15.52 2.94 9.70
CA PRO A 307 14.31 3.59 10.16
C PRO A 307 13.71 2.92 11.40
N ASP A 308 12.99 3.70 12.20
CA ASP A 308 12.13 3.19 13.26
C ASP A 308 10.84 2.62 12.66
N TYR A 309 10.32 3.28 11.62
CA TYR A 309 9.13 2.86 10.88
C TYR A 309 9.40 2.75 9.39
N PHE A 310 8.89 1.67 8.79
CA PHE A 310 8.99 1.44 7.34
C PHE A 310 7.63 1.06 6.76
N VAL A 311 7.13 1.87 5.84
CA VAL A 311 5.85 1.67 5.15
C VAL A 311 6.13 1.19 3.73
N ALA A 312 5.58 0.03 3.34
CA ALA A 312 5.83 -0.51 2.01
C ALA A 312 4.71 -1.46 1.54
N VAL A 313 4.73 -1.78 0.25
CA VAL A 313 3.85 -2.80 -0.33
C VAL A 313 4.44 -4.21 -0.08
N PRO A 314 3.61 -5.27 -0.13
CA PRO A 314 4.04 -6.65 0.13
C PRO A 314 5.27 -7.09 -0.66
N LEU A 315 5.38 -6.71 -1.94
CA LEU A 315 6.51 -7.04 -2.80
C LEU A 315 7.87 -6.58 -2.22
N VAL A 316 7.91 -5.44 -1.54
CA VAL A 316 9.15 -4.95 -0.91
C VAL A 316 9.57 -5.88 0.24
N PHE A 317 8.62 -6.35 1.04
CA PHE A 317 8.89 -7.31 2.11
C PHE A 317 9.30 -8.68 1.57
N GLU A 318 8.74 -9.13 0.44
CA GLU A 318 9.20 -10.33 -0.27
C GLU A 318 10.65 -10.20 -0.76
N VAL A 319 11.01 -9.05 -1.30
CA VAL A 319 12.39 -8.76 -1.73
C VAL A 319 13.35 -8.79 -0.54
N LEU A 320 12.96 -8.28 0.63
CA LEU A 320 13.76 -8.37 1.86
C LEU A 320 13.86 -9.81 2.35
N TYR A 321 12.76 -10.55 2.37
CA TYR A 321 12.71 -11.97 2.72
C TYR A 321 13.63 -12.80 1.82
N SER A 322 13.47 -12.70 0.50
CA SER A 322 14.28 -13.43 -0.49
C SER A 322 15.77 -13.10 -0.37
N GLY A 323 16.12 -11.84 -0.10
CA GLY A 323 17.50 -11.43 0.16
C GLY A 323 18.11 -12.11 1.38
N VAL A 324 17.32 -12.32 2.44
CA VAL A 324 17.77 -13.05 3.63
C VAL A 324 17.92 -14.54 3.32
N GLN A 325 16.97 -15.16 2.58
CA GLN A 325 17.04 -16.57 2.19
C GLN A 325 18.30 -16.85 1.35
N LYS A 326 18.59 -15.99 0.35
CA LYS A 326 19.83 -16.10 -0.47
C LYS A 326 21.09 -16.04 0.39
N LYS A 327 21.17 -15.12 1.37
CA LYS A 327 22.32 -15.03 2.29
C LYS A 327 22.45 -16.26 3.18
N LEU A 328 21.34 -16.84 3.64
CA LEU A 328 21.33 -18.07 4.43
C LEU A 328 21.77 -19.28 3.60
N ALA A 329 21.36 -19.37 2.34
CA ALA A 329 21.74 -20.44 1.40
C ALA A 329 23.24 -20.37 1.04
N ALA A 330 23.79 -19.16 0.90
CA ALA A 330 25.23 -18.94 0.61
C ALA A 330 26.16 -19.20 1.80
N ALA A 331 25.63 -19.46 3.00
CA ALA A 331 26.44 -19.80 4.17
C ALA A 331 27.03 -21.22 4.06
N SER A 332 28.12 -21.50 4.79
CA SER A 332 28.69 -22.86 4.83
C SER A 332 27.63 -23.89 5.25
N THR A 333 27.70 -25.10 4.67
CA THR A 333 26.69 -26.18 4.86
C THR A 333 26.31 -26.41 6.33
N ALA A 334 27.28 -26.43 7.23
CA ALA A 334 27.04 -26.59 8.66
C ALA A 334 26.27 -25.40 9.27
N ARG A 335 26.64 -24.15 8.92
CA ARG A 335 25.94 -22.94 9.41
C ARG A 335 24.54 -22.85 8.85
N ALA A 336 24.35 -23.17 7.58
CA ALA A 336 23.04 -23.21 6.94
C ALA A 336 22.12 -24.25 7.58
N ALA A 337 22.63 -25.46 7.89
CA ALA A 337 21.87 -26.51 8.55
C ALA A 337 21.41 -26.09 9.96
N VAL A 338 22.32 -25.52 10.77
CA VAL A 338 21.99 -25.00 12.10
C VAL A 338 20.96 -23.86 12.01
N ALA A 339 21.13 -22.93 11.09
CA ALA A 339 20.18 -21.83 10.91
C ALA A 339 18.79 -22.34 10.51
N LYS A 340 18.69 -23.25 9.52
CA LYS A 340 17.43 -23.88 9.10
C LYS A 340 16.75 -24.63 10.26
N PHE A 341 17.51 -25.39 11.06
CA PHE A 341 16.98 -26.08 12.24
C PHE A 341 16.40 -25.08 13.25
N LEU A 342 17.17 -24.04 13.61
CA LEU A 342 16.73 -23.04 14.58
C LEU A 342 15.50 -22.25 14.07
N ILE A 343 15.45 -21.94 12.77
CA ILE A 343 14.30 -21.28 12.14
C ILE A 343 13.06 -22.17 12.25
N LYS A 344 13.19 -23.48 11.96
CA LYS A 344 12.06 -24.41 12.06
C LYS A 344 11.54 -24.56 13.49
N VAL A 345 12.44 -24.68 14.47
CA VAL A 345 12.07 -24.72 15.90
C VAL A 345 11.37 -23.42 16.33
N SER A 346 11.91 -22.29 15.88
CA SER A 346 11.34 -20.97 16.18
C SER A 346 9.96 -20.79 15.54
N SER A 347 9.72 -21.33 14.34
CA SER A 347 8.40 -21.35 13.69
C SER A 347 7.38 -22.11 14.55
N LEU A 348 7.74 -23.32 15.02
CA LEU A 348 6.88 -24.12 15.90
C LEU A 348 6.61 -23.41 17.25
N HIS A 349 7.63 -22.76 17.81
CA HIS A 349 7.46 -21.96 19.03
C HIS A 349 6.44 -20.83 18.82
N LYS A 350 6.56 -20.05 17.73
CA LYS A 350 5.65 -18.95 17.42
C LYS A 350 4.22 -19.44 17.14
N GLU A 351 4.06 -20.55 16.44
CA GLU A 351 2.76 -21.18 16.20
C GLU A 351 2.09 -21.63 17.49
N ALA A 352 2.84 -22.33 18.35
CA ALA A 352 2.37 -22.74 19.68
C ALA A 352 2.00 -21.50 20.53
N LEU A 353 2.80 -20.44 20.46
CA LEU A 353 2.53 -19.19 21.18
C LEU A 353 1.24 -18.53 20.69
N ARG A 354 0.96 -18.50 19.38
CA ARG A 354 -0.30 -17.96 18.82
C ARG A 354 -1.53 -18.73 19.33
N ILE A 355 -1.46 -20.06 19.37
CA ILE A 355 -2.54 -20.89 19.93
C ILE A 355 -2.69 -20.59 21.43
N TRP A 356 -1.59 -20.57 22.17
CA TRP A 356 -1.59 -20.26 23.60
C TRP A 356 -2.14 -18.85 23.90
N THR A 357 -1.79 -17.84 23.11
CA THR A 357 -2.28 -16.47 23.29
C THR A 357 -3.68 -16.24 22.71
N GLY A 358 -4.27 -17.22 22.00
CA GLY A 358 -5.60 -17.11 21.41
C GLY A 358 -5.66 -16.20 20.17
N MET A 359 -4.54 -16.07 19.47
CA MET A 359 -4.37 -15.16 18.31
C MET A 359 -4.50 -15.86 16.96
N ALA A 360 -4.99 -17.11 16.92
CA ALA A 360 -5.29 -17.79 15.67
C ALA A 360 -6.57 -17.22 15.05
N VAL A 361 -6.59 -17.07 13.72
CA VAL A 361 -7.76 -16.60 12.98
C VAL A 361 -8.53 -17.83 12.48
N LEU A 362 -9.75 -18.00 12.93
CA LEU A 362 -10.63 -19.12 12.55
C LEU A 362 -11.92 -18.60 11.93
N ARG A 363 -12.34 -19.23 10.84
CA ARG A 363 -13.55 -18.88 10.09
C ARG A 363 -14.85 -19.37 10.75
N SER A 364 -14.81 -20.54 11.38
CA SER A 364 -15.96 -21.11 12.06
C SER A 364 -15.93 -20.80 13.55
N ARG A 365 -17.10 -20.46 14.10
CA ARG A 365 -17.25 -20.41 15.55
C ARG A 365 -17.13 -21.84 16.08
N GLU A 366 -16.11 -22.08 16.89
CA GLU A 366 -16.02 -23.35 17.62
C GLU A 366 -17.23 -23.47 18.52
N ASN A 367 -18.00 -24.55 18.34
CA ASN A 367 -19.18 -24.81 19.18
C ASN A 367 -18.69 -25.37 20.53
N VAL A 368 -18.41 -24.45 21.45
CA VAL A 368 -17.65 -24.75 22.68
C VAL A 368 -18.62 -25.15 23.79
N GLN A 369 -19.23 -26.33 23.65
CA GLN A 369 -20.04 -26.92 24.72
C GLN A 369 -19.49 -28.31 25.12
N GLY A 370 -19.46 -28.58 26.44
CA GLY A 370 -19.10 -29.89 26.96
C GLY A 370 -17.68 -30.34 26.62
N LEU A 371 -17.55 -31.51 25.98
CA LEU A 371 -16.25 -32.13 25.66
C LEU A 371 -15.37 -31.27 24.73
N MET A 372 -15.97 -30.50 23.82
CA MET A 372 -15.23 -29.59 22.93
C MET A 372 -14.58 -28.42 23.68
N PHE A 373 -15.21 -27.94 24.74
CA PHE A 373 -14.60 -26.93 25.61
C PHE A 373 -13.32 -27.47 26.28
N MET A 374 -13.40 -28.67 26.85
CA MET A 374 -12.23 -29.30 27.48
C MET A 374 -11.10 -29.57 26.47
N LYS A 375 -11.45 -29.96 25.25
CA LYS A 375 -10.47 -30.17 24.17
C LYS A 375 -9.77 -28.84 23.81
N ALA A 376 -10.51 -27.76 23.59
CA ALA A 376 -9.95 -26.44 23.27
C ALA A 376 -9.04 -25.91 24.38
N VAL A 377 -9.40 -26.10 25.65
CA VAL A 377 -8.58 -25.76 26.80
C VAL A 377 -7.29 -26.62 26.83
N ALA A 378 -7.42 -27.94 26.62
CA ALA A 378 -6.27 -28.86 26.59
C ALA A 378 -5.30 -28.54 25.44
N GLU A 379 -5.80 -28.20 24.25
CA GLU A 379 -5.01 -27.74 23.11
C GLU A 379 -4.23 -26.44 23.44
N CYS A 380 -4.88 -25.46 24.05
CA CYS A 380 -4.22 -24.24 24.49
C CYS A 380 -3.13 -24.50 25.52
N LEU A 381 -3.42 -25.33 26.55
CA LEU A 381 -2.44 -25.68 27.58
C LEU A 381 -1.25 -26.45 27.00
N GLY A 382 -1.52 -27.42 26.11
CA GLY A 382 -0.49 -28.17 25.40
C GLY A 382 0.39 -27.26 24.52
N ALA A 383 -0.23 -26.32 23.81
CA ALA A 383 0.49 -25.33 23.03
C ALA A 383 1.35 -24.41 23.91
N GLY A 384 0.81 -23.96 25.06
CA GLY A 384 1.58 -23.17 26.03
C GLY A 384 2.81 -23.92 26.59
N LEU A 385 2.65 -25.21 26.92
CA LEU A 385 3.75 -26.06 27.38
C LEU A 385 4.78 -26.23 26.26
N LEU A 386 4.35 -26.50 25.03
CA LEU A 386 5.24 -26.63 23.86
C LEU A 386 6.01 -25.33 23.61
N ALA A 387 5.34 -24.18 23.67
CA ALA A 387 5.99 -22.88 23.53
C ALA A 387 7.05 -22.67 24.61
N LEU A 388 6.77 -23.05 25.86
CA LEU A 388 7.72 -22.94 26.97
C LEU A 388 8.93 -23.85 26.76
N VAL A 389 8.73 -25.08 26.32
CA VAL A 389 9.82 -26.08 26.06
C VAL A 389 10.71 -25.59 24.90
N LEU A 390 10.14 -25.00 23.88
CA LEU A 390 10.88 -24.50 22.69
C LEU A 390 11.53 -23.12 22.93
N LEU A 391 11.14 -22.40 23.97
CA LEU A 391 11.62 -21.04 24.25
C LEU A 391 13.16 -20.92 24.32
N PRO A 392 13.92 -21.81 25.00
CA PRO A 392 15.38 -21.68 25.03
C PRO A 392 16.03 -21.77 23.65
N LEU A 393 15.51 -22.64 22.78
CA LEU A 393 16.00 -22.77 21.40
C LEU A 393 15.59 -21.56 20.54
N HIS A 394 14.41 -20.99 20.76
CA HIS A 394 14.00 -19.75 20.13
C HIS A 394 14.91 -18.59 20.52
N LEU A 395 15.23 -18.42 21.80
CA LEU A 395 16.17 -17.39 22.26
C LEU A 395 17.59 -17.59 21.70
N LEU A 396 18.01 -18.86 21.51
CA LEU A 396 19.26 -19.17 20.83
C LEU A 396 19.21 -18.76 19.35
N ALA A 397 18.08 -19.02 18.65
CA ALA A 397 17.85 -18.56 17.29
C ALA A 397 17.92 -17.04 17.19
N GLU A 398 17.30 -16.32 18.14
CA GLU A 398 17.35 -14.87 18.20
C GLU A 398 18.79 -14.35 18.30
N LYS A 399 19.58 -14.91 19.20
CA LYS A 399 20.97 -14.49 19.41
C LYS A 399 21.89 -14.81 18.23
N LEU A 400 21.78 -16.02 17.64
CA LEU A 400 22.71 -16.51 16.61
C LEU A 400 22.32 -16.10 15.20
N VAL A 401 21.00 -16.00 14.90
CA VAL A 401 20.47 -15.82 13.56
C VAL A 401 19.74 -14.48 13.46
N TYR A 402 18.69 -14.25 14.27
CA TYR A 402 17.77 -13.14 14.03
C TYR A 402 18.35 -11.76 14.33
N THR A 403 19.25 -11.63 15.30
CA THR A 403 19.97 -10.37 15.54
C THR A 403 20.71 -9.90 14.29
N LYS A 404 21.35 -10.83 13.55
CA LYS A 404 22.07 -10.52 12.31
C LYS A 404 21.09 -10.22 11.16
N VAL A 405 19.98 -10.94 11.10
CA VAL A 405 18.93 -10.73 10.09
C VAL A 405 18.28 -9.37 10.32
N LYS A 406 17.89 -9.02 11.54
CA LYS A 406 17.34 -7.70 11.90
C LYS A 406 18.29 -6.57 11.52
N ALA A 407 19.57 -6.69 11.86
CA ALA A 407 20.59 -5.72 11.48
C ALA A 407 20.77 -5.59 9.96
N ALA A 408 20.59 -6.67 9.19
CA ALA A 408 20.68 -6.65 7.73
C ALA A 408 19.42 -6.09 7.05
N ILE A 409 18.27 -6.11 7.71
CA ILE A 409 17.01 -5.50 7.25
C ILE A 409 16.97 -4.02 7.63
N GLY A 410 17.46 -3.63 8.81
CA GLY A 410 17.61 -2.26 9.27
C GLY A 410 16.38 -1.65 9.94
N ILE A 411 15.21 -2.28 9.96
CA ILE A 411 13.99 -1.76 10.60
C ILE A 411 14.06 -1.97 12.12
N LYS A 412 13.83 -0.91 12.92
CA LYS A 412 14.03 -0.92 14.38
C LYS A 412 12.76 -1.22 15.18
N LYS A 413 11.64 -0.50 14.93
CA LYS A 413 10.42 -0.60 15.72
C LYS A 413 9.34 -1.42 15.00
N ALA A 414 8.83 -0.91 13.87
CA ALA A 414 7.76 -1.57 13.16
C ALA A 414 7.78 -1.30 11.65
N ALA A 415 7.16 -2.20 10.90
CA ALA A 415 6.85 -2.02 9.51
C ALA A 415 5.35 -2.15 9.28
N VAL A 416 4.84 -1.46 8.25
CA VAL A 416 3.43 -1.55 7.83
C VAL A 416 3.40 -2.02 6.38
N SER A 417 2.67 -3.09 6.14
CA SER A 417 2.37 -3.60 4.80
C SER A 417 0.95 -3.19 4.41
N GLY A 418 0.78 -2.72 3.19
CA GLY A 418 -0.54 -2.35 2.67
C GLY A 418 -0.56 -2.25 1.16
N GLY A 419 -1.73 -2.00 0.60
CA GLY A 419 -1.89 -1.82 -0.83
C GLY A 419 -1.94 -3.11 -1.65
N GLY A 420 -1.70 -4.28 -1.08
CA GLY A 420 -1.77 -5.59 -1.71
C GLY A 420 -1.88 -6.71 -0.68
N SER A 421 -2.09 -7.95 -1.12
CA SER A 421 -2.11 -9.12 -0.25
C SER A 421 -0.71 -9.43 0.27
N LEU A 422 -0.56 -9.55 1.58
CA LEU A 422 0.70 -9.91 2.23
C LEU A 422 0.82 -11.45 2.26
N PRO A 423 1.83 -12.05 1.59
CA PRO A 423 2.01 -13.48 1.58
C PRO A 423 2.26 -14.03 2.98
N SER A 424 1.57 -15.14 3.29
CA SER A 424 1.60 -15.77 4.63
C SER A 424 3.01 -16.17 5.08
N HIS A 425 3.87 -16.62 4.15
CA HIS A 425 5.25 -16.98 4.46
C HIS A 425 6.10 -15.77 4.86
N VAL A 426 5.86 -14.60 4.24
CA VAL A 426 6.53 -13.34 4.57
C VAL A 426 6.07 -12.85 5.94
N ASP A 427 4.75 -12.84 6.17
CA ASP A 427 4.14 -12.43 7.45
C ASP A 427 4.68 -13.27 8.63
N LYS A 428 4.69 -14.60 8.48
CA LYS A 428 5.28 -15.54 9.45
C LYS A 428 6.78 -15.30 9.67
N PHE A 429 7.53 -15.02 8.61
CA PHE A 429 8.96 -14.76 8.71
C PHE A 429 9.26 -13.53 9.56
N PHE A 430 8.58 -12.40 9.32
CA PHE A 430 8.79 -11.19 10.10
C PHE A 430 8.42 -11.37 11.57
N GLU A 431 7.33 -12.10 11.86
CA GLU A 431 6.99 -12.51 13.24
C GLU A 431 8.09 -13.34 13.88
N GLN A 432 8.66 -14.32 13.14
CA GLN A 432 9.72 -15.20 13.66
C GLN A 432 10.98 -14.45 14.04
N ILE A 433 11.41 -13.51 13.20
CA ILE A 433 12.63 -12.72 13.47
C ILE A 433 12.40 -11.60 14.49
N GLY A 434 11.14 -11.37 14.91
CA GLY A 434 10.80 -10.37 15.92
C GLY A 434 10.84 -8.92 15.41
N ILE A 435 10.55 -8.70 14.10
CA ILE A 435 10.20 -7.40 13.55
C ILE A 435 8.67 -7.33 13.48
N THR A 436 8.08 -6.32 14.12
CA THR A 436 6.63 -6.11 14.06
C THR A 436 6.24 -5.69 12.65
N LEU A 437 5.56 -6.59 11.92
CA LEU A 437 4.97 -6.30 10.62
C LEU A 437 3.45 -6.21 10.78
N LEU A 438 2.89 -5.01 10.62
CA LEU A 438 1.46 -4.77 10.66
C LEU A 438 0.91 -4.81 9.24
N ASN A 439 -0.31 -5.33 9.07
CA ASN A 439 -0.98 -5.33 7.78
C ASN A 439 -2.18 -4.37 7.85
N GLY A 440 -2.28 -3.46 6.88
CA GLY A 440 -3.34 -2.49 6.75
C GLY A 440 -4.12 -2.64 5.44
N TYR A 441 -5.43 -2.37 5.50
CA TYR A 441 -6.33 -2.43 4.35
C TYR A 441 -7.08 -1.13 4.15
N GLY A 442 -7.25 -0.79 2.90
CA GLY A 442 -8.05 0.33 2.46
C GLY A 442 -7.90 0.63 0.98
N LEU A 443 -8.57 1.68 0.54
CA LEU A 443 -8.66 2.12 -0.85
C LEU A 443 -8.42 3.63 -0.92
N THR A 444 -8.13 4.14 -2.10
CA THR A 444 -8.05 5.60 -2.31
C THR A 444 -9.35 6.28 -1.85
N GLU A 445 -10.48 5.65 -2.11
CA GLU A 445 -11.83 6.09 -1.74
C GLU A 445 -12.07 6.12 -0.21
N THR A 446 -11.13 5.61 0.58
CA THR A 446 -11.22 5.57 2.05
C THR A 446 -10.03 6.25 2.76
N SER A 447 -9.24 7.05 2.07
CA SER A 447 -8.24 8.04 2.53
C SER A 447 -6.97 7.55 3.28
N PRO A 448 -6.40 6.38 3.20
CA PRO A 448 -6.89 5.19 2.57
C PRO A 448 -7.43 4.13 3.55
N VAL A 449 -7.04 4.13 4.84
CA VAL A 449 -7.11 2.98 5.76
C VAL A 449 -8.50 2.80 6.35
N LEU A 450 -9.03 1.61 6.20
CA LEU A 450 -10.26 1.12 6.86
C LEU A 450 -9.94 0.29 8.10
N THR A 451 -9.01 -0.66 7.95
CA THR A 451 -8.61 -1.56 9.03
C THR A 451 -7.10 -1.69 9.07
N VAL A 452 -6.55 -1.93 10.25
CA VAL A 452 -5.12 -2.16 10.44
C VAL A 452 -4.90 -3.09 11.64
N ARG A 453 -3.90 -3.97 11.55
CA ARG A 453 -3.42 -4.72 12.72
C ARG A 453 -2.78 -3.77 13.72
N GLN A 454 -2.94 -4.07 14.98
CA GLN A 454 -2.34 -3.33 16.08
C GLN A 454 -1.21 -4.15 16.70
N SER A 455 -0.18 -3.51 17.24
CA SER A 455 0.92 -4.22 17.90
C SER A 455 0.44 -5.10 19.06
N SER A 456 -0.64 -4.71 19.74
CA SER A 456 -1.29 -5.49 20.81
C SER A 456 -2.17 -6.63 20.29
N ASN A 457 -2.61 -6.59 19.04
CA ASN A 457 -3.46 -7.59 18.39
C ASN A 457 -3.04 -7.81 16.93
N ASN A 458 -1.83 -8.36 16.75
CA ASN A 458 -1.26 -8.65 15.43
C ASN A 458 -1.55 -10.11 15.02
N ALA A 459 -2.82 -10.42 14.74
CA ALA A 459 -3.23 -11.76 14.35
C ALA A 459 -2.95 -12.02 12.87
N LEU A 460 -2.01 -12.94 12.58
CA LEU A 460 -1.61 -13.30 11.22
C LEU A 460 -2.78 -13.86 10.43
N GLY A 461 -2.84 -13.52 9.12
CA GLY A 461 -3.95 -13.90 8.24
C GLY A 461 -5.14 -12.93 8.30
N SER A 462 -5.18 -11.98 9.26
CA SER A 462 -6.16 -10.90 9.28
C SER A 462 -5.57 -9.60 8.70
N ILE A 463 -6.44 -8.64 8.44
CA ILE A 463 -6.07 -7.25 8.17
C ILE A 463 -6.51 -6.31 9.31
N GLY A 464 -6.63 -6.88 10.51
CA GLY A 464 -6.86 -6.16 11.75
C GLY A 464 -8.27 -5.67 11.99
N SER A 465 -8.36 -4.72 12.90
CA SER A 465 -9.60 -4.08 13.34
C SER A 465 -9.86 -2.79 12.55
N PRO A 466 -11.12 -2.35 12.44
CA PRO A 466 -11.45 -1.03 11.92
C PRO A 466 -10.71 0.07 12.68
N VAL A 467 -10.25 1.11 11.97
CA VAL A 467 -9.74 2.30 12.65
C VAL A 467 -10.87 3.02 13.40
N PRO A 468 -10.60 3.74 14.49
CA PRO A 468 -11.63 4.40 15.29
C PRO A 468 -12.61 5.22 14.44
N GLY A 469 -13.91 5.11 14.73
CA GLY A 469 -14.97 5.78 13.98
C GLY A 469 -15.33 5.14 12.63
N THR A 470 -14.76 3.98 12.30
CA THR A 470 -15.06 3.20 11.10
C THR A 470 -16.01 2.06 11.42
N GLU A 471 -17.00 1.88 10.57
CA GLU A 471 -17.93 0.75 10.62
C GLU A 471 -17.68 -0.18 9.43
N ILE A 472 -17.63 -1.47 9.68
CA ILE A 472 -17.49 -2.52 8.66
C ILE A 472 -18.65 -3.49 8.79
N LYS A 473 -19.25 -3.87 7.64
CA LYS A 473 -20.22 -4.97 7.57
C LYS A 473 -19.93 -5.86 6.37
N ILE A 474 -20.29 -7.12 6.50
CA ILE A 474 -20.24 -8.08 5.40
C ILE A 474 -21.68 -8.29 4.91
N VAL A 475 -21.87 -8.21 3.61
CA VAL A 475 -23.20 -8.40 3.00
C VAL A 475 -23.15 -9.48 1.92
N ASP A 476 -24.27 -10.16 1.77
CA ASP A 476 -24.47 -11.11 0.69
C ASP A 476 -24.44 -10.40 -0.67
N LEU A 477 -23.81 -11.02 -1.66
CA LEU A 477 -23.58 -10.41 -2.99
C LEU A 477 -24.88 -10.24 -3.79
N GLU A 478 -25.84 -11.15 -3.63
CA GLU A 478 -27.06 -11.16 -4.41
C GLU A 478 -28.17 -10.35 -3.73
N THR A 479 -28.37 -10.59 -2.44
CA THR A 479 -29.48 -10.01 -1.68
C THR A 479 -29.12 -8.69 -1.00
N GLY A 480 -27.82 -8.40 -0.79
CA GLY A 480 -27.35 -7.27 0.00
C GLY A 480 -27.60 -7.38 1.50
N ALA A 481 -28.12 -8.51 1.98
CA ALA A 481 -28.41 -8.73 3.39
C ALA A 481 -27.11 -8.85 4.22
N GLY A 482 -27.13 -8.36 5.46
CA GLY A 482 -26.00 -8.50 6.39
C GLY A 482 -25.73 -9.95 6.74
N LEU A 483 -24.46 -10.36 6.69
CA LEU A 483 -24.01 -11.69 7.03
C LEU A 483 -23.40 -11.76 8.44
N PRO A 484 -23.60 -12.88 9.16
CA PRO A 484 -22.96 -13.10 10.46
C PRO A 484 -21.45 -13.31 10.34
N ALA A 485 -20.74 -13.12 11.47
CA ALA A 485 -19.33 -13.40 11.55
C ALA A 485 -19.00 -14.84 11.08
N GLY A 486 -17.89 -14.99 10.37
CA GLY A 486 -17.45 -16.24 9.75
C GLY A 486 -18.03 -16.50 8.35
N GLN A 487 -19.07 -15.78 7.93
CA GLN A 487 -19.61 -15.90 6.58
C GLN A 487 -18.94 -14.90 5.63
N ARG A 488 -18.58 -15.39 4.46
CA ARG A 488 -17.95 -14.64 3.38
C ARG A 488 -18.98 -13.85 2.60
N GLY A 489 -18.68 -12.61 2.31
CA GLY A 489 -19.50 -11.74 1.47
C GLY A 489 -18.75 -10.48 1.06
N LEU A 490 -19.47 -9.52 0.50
CA LEU A 490 -18.97 -8.22 0.08
C LEU A 490 -18.71 -7.33 1.30
N VAL A 491 -17.50 -6.78 1.38
CA VAL A 491 -17.14 -5.84 2.43
C VAL A 491 -17.71 -4.46 2.12
N LYS A 492 -18.50 -3.91 3.02
CA LYS A 492 -18.95 -2.51 2.99
C LYS A 492 -18.41 -1.75 4.20
N ALA A 493 -18.04 -0.50 3.96
CA ALA A 493 -17.46 0.39 4.97
C ALA A 493 -18.23 1.70 5.07
N ARG A 494 -18.31 2.28 6.28
CA ARG A 494 -18.82 3.61 6.54
C ARG A 494 -17.94 4.30 7.57
N GLY A 495 -17.65 5.58 7.39
CA GLY A 495 -16.84 6.35 8.34
C GLY A 495 -16.39 7.69 7.78
N PRO A 496 -15.78 8.52 8.64
CA PRO A 496 -15.34 9.88 8.26
C PRO A 496 -14.27 9.92 7.16
N GLN A 497 -13.55 8.81 6.94
CA GLN A 497 -12.53 8.69 5.90
C GLN A 497 -13.07 8.34 4.52
N VAL A 498 -14.36 7.99 4.39
CA VAL A 498 -14.96 7.68 3.09
C VAL A 498 -15.03 8.96 2.24
N MET A 499 -14.61 8.85 1.00
CA MET A 499 -14.56 9.96 0.03
C MET A 499 -15.88 10.72 -0.11
N LYS A 500 -15.80 11.96 -0.55
CA LYS A 500 -16.99 12.75 -0.90
C LYS A 500 -17.70 12.21 -2.16
N GLY A 501 -16.97 11.50 -3.02
CA GLY A 501 -17.44 10.90 -4.28
C GLY A 501 -16.40 11.04 -5.39
N TYR A 502 -16.78 10.64 -6.61
CA TYR A 502 -15.94 10.82 -7.80
C TYR A 502 -16.25 12.16 -8.48
N TYR A 503 -15.19 12.91 -8.74
CA TYR A 503 -15.28 14.25 -9.33
C TYR A 503 -15.93 14.18 -10.72
N LYS A 504 -16.95 15.03 -10.95
CA LYS A 504 -17.78 15.06 -12.18
C LYS A 504 -18.43 13.72 -12.57
N ASN A 505 -18.55 12.77 -11.62
CA ASN A 505 -19.12 11.46 -11.91
C ASN A 505 -20.14 11.04 -10.84
N PRO A 506 -21.34 11.66 -10.82
CA PRO A 506 -22.37 11.34 -9.83
C PRO A 506 -22.91 9.93 -9.98
N VAL A 507 -22.93 9.37 -11.19
CA VAL A 507 -23.38 7.99 -11.43
C VAL A 507 -22.47 7.00 -10.76
N ALA A 508 -21.15 7.08 -10.99
CA ALA A 508 -20.18 6.21 -10.31
C ALA A 508 -20.20 6.42 -8.80
N THR A 509 -20.43 7.65 -8.33
CA THR A 509 -20.57 7.94 -6.89
C THR A 509 -21.76 7.22 -6.29
N ALA A 510 -22.94 7.29 -6.92
CA ALA A 510 -24.14 6.61 -6.43
C ALA A 510 -24.06 5.08 -6.49
N MET A 511 -23.26 4.52 -7.41
CA MET A 511 -22.96 3.09 -7.45
C MET A 511 -22.01 2.65 -6.34
N ALA A 512 -21.09 3.52 -5.93
CA ALA A 512 -20.07 3.20 -4.92
C ALA A 512 -20.56 3.44 -3.49
N ILE A 513 -21.36 4.49 -3.26
CA ILE A 513 -21.84 4.90 -1.93
C ILE A 513 -23.37 4.89 -1.95
N ASP A 514 -23.98 4.05 -1.11
CA ASP A 514 -25.42 3.97 -1.00
C ASP A 514 -26.01 5.16 -0.20
N LYS A 515 -27.36 5.27 -0.19
CA LYS A 515 -28.09 6.35 0.48
C LYS A 515 -27.86 6.44 1.99
N ASP A 516 -27.41 5.34 2.62
CA ASP A 516 -27.13 5.26 4.05
C ASP A 516 -25.63 5.54 4.36
N GLY A 517 -24.86 5.92 3.33
CA GLY A 517 -23.44 6.27 3.44
C GLY A 517 -22.48 5.07 3.44
N TRP A 518 -22.96 3.87 3.10
CA TRP A 518 -22.12 2.69 2.99
C TRP A 518 -21.39 2.65 1.65
N PHE A 519 -20.08 2.67 1.72
CA PHE A 519 -19.20 2.49 0.57
C PHE A 519 -19.00 1.00 0.29
N SER A 520 -19.20 0.60 -0.96
CA SER A 520 -18.95 -0.74 -1.46
C SER A 520 -17.50 -0.87 -1.91
N THR A 521 -16.71 -1.67 -1.23
CA THR A 521 -15.27 -1.78 -1.51
C THR A 521 -14.96 -2.60 -2.77
N GLY A 522 -15.89 -3.47 -3.17
CA GLY A 522 -15.65 -4.46 -4.21
C GLY A 522 -14.79 -5.65 -3.76
N ASP A 523 -14.32 -5.64 -2.52
CA ASP A 523 -13.52 -6.72 -1.95
C ASP A 523 -14.40 -7.70 -1.17
N LEU A 524 -14.02 -8.97 -1.18
CA LEU A 524 -14.68 -10.06 -0.47
C LEU A 524 -13.93 -10.38 0.82
N GLY A 525 -14.68 -10.72 1.85
CA GLY A 525 -14.08 -11.05 3.13
C GLY A 525 -15.10 -11.50 4.16
N TRP A 526 -14.64 -11.66 5.38
CA TRP A 526 -15.45 -12.06 6.53
C TRP A 526 -14.86 -11.49 7.83
N ILE A 527 -15.68 -11.41 8.85
CA ILE A 527 -15.28 -10.98 10.19
C ILE A 527 -15.09 -12.22 11.06
N SER A 528 -13.95 -12.31 11.76
CA SER A 528 -13.66 -13.45 12.63
C SER A 528 -14.67 -13.52 13.78
N PRO A 529 -15.24 -14.72 14.05
CA PRO A 529 -16.21 -14.90 15.12
C PRO A 529 -15.59 -14.66 16.50
N LEU A 530 -16.38 -14.11 17.41
CA LEU A 530 -16.02 -14.04 18.84
C LEU A 530 -16.12 -15.46 19.44
N THR A 531 -14.99 -16.01 19.89
CA THR A 531 -14.91 -17.28 20.58
C THR A 531 -14.47 -17.08 22.03
N PRO A 532 -15.21 -17.59 23.03
CA PRO A 532 -14.89 -17.34 24.44
C PRO A 532 -13.64 -18.10 24.94
N VAL A 533 -13.23 -19.15 24.23
CA VAL A 533 -12.10 -20.03 24.59
C VAL A 533 -11.42 -20.55 23.32
N GLY A 534 -10.25 -21.19 23.47
CA GLY A 534 -9.55 -21.81 22.37
C GLY A 534 -8.52 -20.92 21.70
N ALA A 535 -8.05 -21.38 20.54
CA ALA A 535 -6.93 -20.78 19.80
C ALA A 535 -7.26 -19.39 19.22
N ALA A 536 -8.55 -19.03 19.09
CA ALA A 536 -9.02 -17.77 18.47
C ALA A 536 -9.71 -16.83 19.48
N ARG A 537 -9.54 -17.04 20.78
CA ARG A 537 -10.28 -16.26 21.81
C ARG A 537 -9.98 -14.74 21.82
N ASN A 538 -8.85 -14.34 21.28
CA ASN A 538 -8.41 -12.94 21.23
C ASN A 538 -8.35 -12.37 19.80
N SER A 539 -8.83 -13.11 18.79
CA SER A 539 -8.84 -12.68 17.39
C SER A 539 -10.24 -12.41 16.82
N GLY A 540 -11.27 -12.37 17.68
CA GLY A 540 -12.64 -12.07 17.26
C GLY A 540 -12.82 -10.61 16.82
N GLY A 541 -13.68 -10.37 15.84
CA GLY A 541 -13.98 -9.05 15.29
C GLY A 541 -12.96 -8.52 14.28
N LEU A 542 -11.93 -9.31 13.92
CA LEU A 542 -10.94 -8.92 12.93
C LEU A 542 -11.47 -9.16 11.51
N LEU A 543 -11.14 -8.26 10.59
CA LEU A 543 -11.48 -8.45 9.17
C LEU A 543 -10.43 -9.35 8.50
N VAL A 544 -10.90 -10.28 7.69
CA VAL A 544 -10.10 -11.13 6.80
C VAL A 544 -10.58 -10.92 5.38
N LEU A 545 -9.67 -10.68 4.44
CA LEU A 545 -9.98 -10.57 3.02
C LEU A 545 -9.75 -11.90 2.32
N ASP A 546 -10.65 -12.23 1.38
CA ASP A 546 -10.61 -13.43 0.58
C ASP A 546 -10.42 -13.16 -0.93
N GLY A 547 -10.32 -11.89 -1.35
CA GLY A 547 -10.15 -11.52 -2.76
C GLY A 547 -11.06 -10.39 -3.20
N ARG A 548 -11.28 -10.28 -4.52
CA ARG A 548 -12.15 -9.27 -5.12
C ARG A 548 -13.32 -9.89 -5.86
N ALA A 549 -14.51 -9.34 -5.70
CA ALA A 549 -15.70 -9.83 -6.35
C ALA A 549 -15.59 -9.93 -7.89
N LYS A 550 -14.91 -8.97 -8.51
CA LYS A 550 -14.69 -8.93 -9.97
C LYS A 550 -13.56 -9.82 -10.48
N ASP A 551 -12.64 -10.22 -9.60
CA ASP A 551 -11.48 -11.04 -9.95
C ASP A 551 -11.76 -12.55 -9.74
N THR A 552 -12.87 -12.89 -9.07
CA THR A 552 -13.32 -14.28 -8.87
C THR A 552 -13.50 -14.97 -10.22
N ILE A 553 -12.85 -16.11 -10.40
CA ILE A 553 -13.00 -16.95 -11.59
C ILE A 553 -14.15 -17.93 -11.34
N VAL A 554 -15.15 -17.88 -12.20
CA VAL A 554 -16.25 -18.85 -12.18
C VAL A 554 -15.95 -19.95 -13.20
N LEU A 555 -15.77 -21.19 -12.73
CA LEU A 555 -15.51 -22.32 -13.61
C LEU A 555 -16.81 -22.79 -14.29
N ALA A 556 -16.69 -23.51 -15.41
CA ALA A 556 -17.82 -24.07 -16.12
C ALA A 556 -18.67 -25.03 -15.26
N SER A 557 -18.12 -25.58 -14.19
CA SER A 557 -18.82 -26.39 -13.17
C SER A 557 -19.63 -25.54 -12.18
N GLY A 558 -19.50 -24.22 -12.19
CA GLY A 558 -20.15 -23.28 -11.28
C GLY A 558 -19.40 -23.02 -9.98
N GLU A 559 -18.23 -23.63 -9.77
CA GLU A 559 -17.39 -23.29 -8.62
C GLU A 559 -16.71 -21.93 -8.82
N ASN A 560 -16.68 -21.17 -7.72
CA ASN A 560 -16.01 -19.89 -7.63
C ASN A 560 -14.59 -20.09 -7.07
N VAL A 561 -13.60 -19.60 -7.79
CA VAL A 561 -12.19 -19.64 -7.38
C VAL A 561 -11.69 -18.22 -7.14
N GLU A 562 -11.05 -18.02 -6.00
CA GLU A 562 -10.36 -16.77 -5.68
C GLU A 562 -8.91 -16.82 -6.13
N PRO A 563 -8.54 -16.10 -7.19
CA PRO A 563 -7.19 -16.22 -7.76
C PRO A 563 -6.10 -15.89 -6.75
N ALA A 564 -6.30 -14.89 -5.91
CA ALA A 564 -5.29 -14.41 -4.97
C ALA A 564 -4.80 -15.51 -4.02
N PHE A 565 -5.71 -16.35 -3.51
CA PHE A 565 -5.36 -17.45 -2.60
C PHE A 565 -4.50 -18.51 -3.28
N VAL A 566 -4.89 -18.92 -4.49
CA VAL A 566 -4.18 -19.96 -5.25
C VAL A 566 -2.83 -19.44 -5.77
N GLU A 567 -2.78 -18.19 -6.23
CA GLU A 567 -1.56 -17.52 -6.68
C GLU A 567 -0.57 -17.35 -5.53
N GLU A 568 -1.04 -16.94 -4.35
CA GLU A 568 -0.20 -16.83 -3.14
C GLU A 568 0.37 -18.20 -2.75
N ALA A 569 -0.44 -19.24 -2.80
CA ALA A 569 0.03 -20.61 -2.53
C ALA A 569 1.13 -21.02 -3.52
N ALA A 570 0.96 -20.77 -4.81
CA ALA A 570 1.95 -21.07 -5.84
C ALA A 570 3.25 -20.25 -5.68
N LEU A 571 3.15 -18.97 -5.29
CA LEU A 571 4.29 -18.09 -5.04
C LEU A 571 5.11 -18.49 -3.79
N SER A 572 4.66 -19.44 -2.98
CA SER A 572 5.49 -20.03 -1.93
C SER A 572 6.66 -20.87 -2.48
N SER A 573 6.63 -21.23 -3.77
CA SER A 573 7.74 -21.88 -4.46
C SER A 573 8.80 -20.85 -4.88
N PRO A 574 10.08 -21.06 -4.57
CA PRO A 574 11.17 -20.19 -5.04
C PRO A 574 11.33 -20.17 -6.56
N VAL A 575 10.86 -21.22 -7.25
CA VAL A 575 10.95 -21.36 -8.70
C VAL A 575 9.95 -20.45 -9.43
N ILE A 576 8.84 -20.09 -8.80
CA ILE A 576 7.79 -19.26 -9.39
C ILE A 576 8.02 -17.81 -8.97
N ARG A 577 8.31 -16.93 -9.94
CA ARG A 577 8.54 -15.51 -9.72
C ARG A 577 7.23 -14.71 -9.76
N GLN A 578 6.38 -15.00 -10.75
CA GLN A 578 5.07 -14.36 -10.91
C GLN A 578 4.09 -15.37 -11.49
N ILE A 579 2.82 -15.24 -11.12
CA ILE A 579 1.76 -16.11 -11.63
C ILE A 579 0.48 -15.30 -11.75
N MET A 580 -0.28 -15.53 -12.81
CA MET A 580 -1.64 -15.05 -12.99
C MET A 580 -2.55 -16.20 -13.39
N LEU A 581 -3.61 -16.43 -12.60
CA LEU A 581 -4.62 -17.44 -12.93
C LEU A 581 -5.56 -16.95 -14.03
N VAL A 582 -5.95 -17.88 -14.88
CA VAL A 582 -6.96 -17.74 -15.94
C VAL A 582 -7.88 -18.96 -15.91
N GLY A 583 -9.09 -18.86 -16.50
CA GLY A 583 -10.01 -20.01 -16.57
C GLY A 583 -11.47 -19.64 -16.37
N GLN A 584 -11.83 -18.36 -16.61
CA GLN A 584 -13.24 -17.95 -16.59
C GLN A 584 -14.03 -18.79 -17.60
N ASP A 585 -15.13 -19.41 -17.15
CA ASP A 585 -16.03 -20.29 -17.88
C ASP A 585 -15.36 -21.58 -18.41
N GLU A 586 -14.12 -21.89 -17.96
CA GLU A 586 -13.38 -23.08 -18.33
C GLU A 586 -13.59 -24.24 -17.33
N ARG A 587 -13.29 -25.47 -17.77
CA ARG A 587 -13.45 -26.68 -16.92
C ARG A 587 -12.39 -26.77 -15.80
N LYS A 588 -11.27 -26.10 -15.96
CA LYS A 588 -10.13 -26.15 -15.03
C LYS A 588 -9.45 -24.77 -14.99
N LEU A 589 -8.79 -24.48 -13.89
CA LEU A 589 -7.90 -23.34 -13.83
C LEU A 589 -6.70 -23.54 -14.74
N GLY A 590 -6.31 -22.47 -15.43
CA GLY A 590 -5.03 -22.32 -16.11
C GLY A 590 -4.18 -21.27 -15.43
N ALA A 591 -2.90 -21.17 -15.82
CA ALA A 591 -2.02 -20.13 -15.31
C ALA A 591 -1.00 -19.63 -16.36
N LEU A 592 -0.69 -18.34 -16.28
CA LEU A 592 0.48 -17.72 -16.90
C LEU A 592 1.56 -17.58 -15.82
N ILE A 593 2.75 -18.11 -16.05
CA ILE A 593 3.81 -18.23 -15.04
C ILE A 593 5.11 -17.66 -15.58
N VAL A 594 5.72 -16.77 -14.80
CA VAL A 594 7.10 -16.32 -14.97
C VAL A 594 7.97 -17.04 -13.95
N VAL A 595 9.00 -17.72 -14.41
CA VAL A 595 9.91 -18.47 -13.53
C VAL A 595 11.05 -17.59 -13.01
N ASN A 596 11.63 -18.00 -11.89
CA ASN A 596 12.89 -17.47 -11.39
C ASN A 596 14.01 -18.33 -12.00
N GLU A 597 14.74 -17.80 -12.96
CA GLU A 597 15.76 -18.53 -13.73
C GLU A 597 16.83 -19.15 -12.83
N GLU A 598 17.36 -18.40 -11.86
CA GLU A 598 18.40 -18.88 -10.94
C GLU A 598 17.92 -20.09 -10.12
N GLU A 599 16.71 -20.01 -9.57
CA GLU A 599 16.12 -21.09 -8.77
C GLU A 599 15.67 -22.27 -9.63
N MET A 600 15.27 -22.00 -10.89
CA MET A 600 14.93 -23.03 -11.86
C MET A 600 16.16 -23.88 -12.22
N GLU A 601 17.30 -23.27 -12.48
CA GLU A 601 18.55 -23.99 -12.75
C GLU A 601 18.93 -24.90 -11.60
N VAL A 602 18.82 -24.42 -10.36
CA VAL A 602 19.10 -25.22 -9.15
C VAL A 602 18.12 -26.39 -9.02
N ALA A 603 16.83 -26.15 -9.26
CA ALA A 603 15.81 -27.20 -9.16
C ALA A 603 15.97 -28.26 -10.25
N VAL A 604 16.28 -27.87 -11.48
CA VAL A 604 16.55 -28.80 -12.59
C VAL A 604 17.81 -29.61 -12.33
N ALA A 605 18.88 -28.99 -11.82
CA ALA A 605 20.11 -29.70 -11.45
C ALA A 605 19.84 -30.76 -10.36
N SER A 606 19.04 -30.42 -9.35
CA SER A 606 18.63 -31.38 -8.31
C SER A 606 17.82 -32.54 -8.89
N MET A 607 16.85 -32.25 -9.76
CA MET A 607 16.03 -33.27 -10.43
C MET A 607 16.87 -34.19 -11.32
N ARG A 608 17.88 -33.65 -12.04
CA ARG A 608 18.80 -34.45 -12.87
C ARG A 608 19.68 -35.35 -12.02
N ALA A 609 20.21 -34.84 -10.89
CA ALA A 609 21.01 -35.62 -9.95
C ALA A 609 20.24 -36.81 -9.38
N GLU A 610 18.97 -36.63 -9.02
CA GLU A 610 18.10 -37.72 -8.54
C GLU A 610 17.85 -38.79 -9.61
N LYS A 611 17.86 -38.41 -10.91
CA LYS A 611 17.65 -39.33 -12.05
C LYS A 611 18.93 -39.86 -12.64
N GLY A 612 20.10 -39.49 -12.14
CA GLY A 612 21.41 -39.92 -12.67
C GLY A 612 21.71 -39.37 -14.07
N MET A 613 21.15 -38.17 -14.40
CA MET A 613 21.36 -37.53 -15.72
C MET A 613 22.52 -36.55 -15.66
N GLU A 614 23.28 -36.45 -16.74
CA GLU A 614 24.39 -35.50 -16.88
C GLU A 614 23.87 -34.05 -17.14
N GLY A 615 24.73 -33.04 -16.84
CA GLY A 615 24.43 -31.64 -17.00
C GLY A 615 24.24 -31.24 -18.49
N GLY A 616 23.61 -30.07 -18.72
CA GLY A 616 23.33 -29.49 -20.03
C GLY A 616 22.45 -28.25 -19.85
N GLU A 617 22.12 -27.56 -20.93
CA GLU A 617 21.14 -26.46 -20.90
C GLU A 617 19.79 -26.95 -20.40
N VAL A 618 19.10 -26.08 -19.65
CA VAL A 618 17.77 -26.37 -19.11
C VAL A 618 16.75 -26.36 -20.24
N THR A 619 16.09 -27.48 -20.47
CA THR A 619 15.05 -27.58 -21.50
C THR A 619 13.68 -27.15 -21.01
N GLU A 620 12.83 -26.62 -21.90
CA GLU A 620 11.44 -26.23 -21.56
C GLU A 620 10.66 -27.40 -20.94
N LYS A 621 10.89 -28.63 -21.40
CA LYS A 621 10.25 -29.84 -20.81
C LYS A 621 10.64 -30.06 -19.38
N GLU A 622 11.89 -29.80 -19.01
CA GLU A 622 12.35 -29.89 -17.62
C GLU A 622 11.78 -28.77 -16.77
N GLN A 623 11.76 -27.54 -17.26
CA GLN A 623 11.12 -26.41 -16.59
C GLN A 623 9.65 -26.71 -16.30
N ARG A 624 8.90 -27.18 -17.30
CA ARG A 624 7.49 -27.58 -17.13
C ARG A 624 7.32 -28.70 -16.10
N THR A 625 8.25 -29.65 -16.06
CA THR A 625 8.21 -30.74 -15.07
C THR A 625 8.42 -30.21 -13.67
N VAL A 626 9.43 -29.38 -13.46
CA VAL A 626 9.73 -28.75 -12.16
C VAL A 626 8.56 -27.88 -11.70
N VAL A 627 8.05 -27.00 -12.57
CA VAL A 627 6.90 -26.14 -12.24
C VAL A 627 5.68 -26.99 -11.84
N ARG A 628 5.38 -28.08 -12.56
CA ARG A 628 4.27 -28.96 -12.24
C ARG A 628 4.42 -29.62 -10.86
N GLN A 629 5.62 -30.06 -10.52
CA GLN A 629 5.91 -30.64 -9.20
C GLN A 629 5.75 -29.60 -8.10
N GLU A 630 6.30 -28.41 -8.28
CA GLU A 630 6.21 -27.31 -7.31
C GLU A 630 4.77 -26.84 -7.12
N LEU A 631 4.00 -26.62 -8.19
CA LEU A 631 2.58 -26.30 -8.09
C LEU A 631 1.82 -27.36 -7.30
N THR A 632 2.06 -28.63 -7.58
CA THR A 632 1.38 -29.73 -6.87
C THR A 632 1.73 -29.71 -5.39
N ARG A 633 3.02 -29.52 -5.04
CA ARG A 633 3.48 -29.42 -3.66
C ARG A 633 2.85 -28.23 -2.94
N CYS A 634 3.00 -27.01 -3.49
CA CYS A 634 2.56 -25.79 -2.84
C CYS A 634 1.02 -25.74 -2.64
N LEU A 635 0.25 -26.10 -3.67
CA LEU A 635 -1.21 -26.11 -3.58
C LEU A 635 -1.73 -27.19 -2.62
N THR A 636 -1.01 -28.33 -2.48
CA THR A 636 -1.38 -29.35 -1.51
C THR A 636 -1.04 -28.92 -0.08
N GLU A 637 0.11 -28.31 0.15
CA GLU A 637 0.52 -27.77 1.44
C GLU A 637 -0.40 -26.63 1.91
N ALA A 638 -0.89 -25.80 0.98
CA ALA A 638 -1.86 -24.74 1.26
C ALA A 638 -3.29 -25.25 1.49
N GLY A 639 -3.57 -26.53 1.22
CA GLY A 639 -4.90 -27.12 1.39
C GLY A 639 -5.89 -26.73 0.30
N CYS A 640 -5.42 -26.35 -0.90
CA CYS A 640 -6.27 -25.99 -2.04
C CYS A 640 -7.22 -27.13 -2.42
N LEU A 641 -8.47 -26.77 -2.69
CA LEU A 641 -9.53 -27.71 -3.09
C LEU A 641 -9.28 -28.28 -4.50
N PRO A 642 -9.91 -29.40 -4.88
CA PRO A 642 -9.70 -30.00 -6.19
C PRO A 642 -9.94 -29.07 -7.38
N HIS A 643 -10.94 -28.18 -7.33
CA HIS A 643 -11.26 -27.21 -8.37
C HIS A 643 -10.29 -25.98 -8.35
N GLU A 644 -9.56 -25.77 -7.28
CA GLU A 644 -8.52 -24.73 -7.16
C GLU A 644 -7.16 -25.19 -7.68
N ARG A 645 -7.03 -26.43 -8.14
CA ARG A 645 -5.77 -26.94 -8.69
C ARG A 645 -5.54 -26.46 -10.10
N ILE A 646 -4.33 -25.97 -10.37
CA ILE A 646 -3.92 -25.46 -11.67
C ILE A 646 -3.74 -26.64 -12.64
N GLY A 647 -4.52 -26.66 -13.71
CA GLY A 647 -4.42 -27.64 -14.79
C GLY A 647 -3.37 -27.27 -15.83
N PRO A 648 -3.72 -26.66 -16.98
CA PRO A 648 -2.75 -26.20 -17.96
C PRO A 648 -2.04 -24.93 -17.49
N PHE A 649 -0.80 -24.71 -17.96
CA PHE A 649 -0.10 -23.46 -17.73
C PHE A 649 0.85 -23.14 -18.88
N ALA A 650 1.14 -21.86 -19.08
CA ALA A 650 2.15 -21.35 -19.98
C ALA A 650 3.29 -20.71 -19.21
N LEU A 651 4.52 -20.92 -19.66
CA LEU A 651 5.69 -20.21 -19.18
C LEU A 651 5.87 -18.95 -20.03
N LEU A 652 6.16 -17.83 -19.37
CA LEU A 652 6.41 -16.54 -20.00
C LEU A 652 7.88 -16.17 -19.80
N ASP A 653 8.51 -15.69 -20.88
CA ASP A 653 9.89 -15.22 -20.86
C ASP A 653 10.01 -13.82 -20.25
N GLU A 654 9.01 -12.96 -20.50
CA GLU A 654 9.01 -11.59 -20.01
C GLU A 654 8.20 -11.46 -18.70
N PRO A 655 8.78 -10.85 -17.66
CA PRO A 655 8.07 -10.60 -16.43
C PRO A 655 7.03 -9.49 -16.58
N PHE A 656 6.00 -9.52 -15.74
CA PHE A 656 5.07 -8.40 -15.56
C PHE A 656 5.80 -7.24 -14.87
N THR A 657 5.81 -6.08 -15.53
CA THR A 657 6.48 -4.87 -15.02
C THR A 657 5.59 -3.64 -15.14
N VAL A 658 6.00 -2.55 -14.51
CA VAL A 658 5.37 -1.24 -14.68
C VAL A 658 5.70 -0.68 -16.07
N ASP A 659 6.91 -0.93 -16.55
CA ASP A 659 7.41 -0.39 -17.82
C ASP A 659 6.69 -0.99 -19.04
N ASN A 660 6.31 -2.29 -19.00
CA ASN A 660 5.50 -2.90 -20.06
C ASN A 660 3.98 -2.72 -19.84
N GLY A 661 3.58 -1.99 -18.80
CA GLY A 661 2.20 -1.67 -18.52
C GLY A 661 1.35 -2.82 -17.94
N LEU A 662 1.95 -3.97 -17.63
CA LEU A 662 1.27 -5.13 -17.07
C LEU A 662 1.08 -5.03 -15.55
N LEU A 663 1.87 -4.18 -14.88
CA LEU A 663 1.67 -3.78 -13.49
C LEU A 663 1.25 -2.31 -13.39
N THR A 664 0.52 -1.99 -12.33
CA THR A 664 0.32 -0.60 -11.92
C THR A 664 1.60 -0.03 -11.30
N ALA A 665 1.70 1.29 -11.17
CA ALA A 665 2.83 1.93 -10.48
C ALA A 665 2.98 1.49 -9.00
N THR A 666 1.93 0.91 -8.41
CA THR A 666 1.94 0.28 -7.08
C THR A 666 2.17 -1.23 -7.15
N MET A 667 2.74 -1.73 -8.24
CA MET A 667 3.12 -3.14 -8.46
C MET A 667 1.95 -4.14 -8.42
N LYS A 668 0.70 -3.70 -8.65
CA LYS A 668 -0.47 -4.58 -8.75
C LYS A 668 -0.65 -5.07 -10.18
N MET A 669 -0.99 -6.34 -10.36
CA MET A 669 -1.32 -6.93 -11.67
C MET A 669 -2.54 -6.24 -12.30
N ARG A 670 -2.42 -5.89 -13.57
CA ARG A 670 -3.52 -5.42 -14.41
C ARG A 670 -4.08 -6.62 -15.18
N ARG A 671 -4.86 -7.45 -14.48
CA ARG A 671 -5.35 -8.75 -14.99
C ARG A 671 -5.96 -8.65 -16.38
N ASP A 672 -6.83 -7.66 -16.61
CA ASP A 672 -7.48 -7.45 -17.91
C ASP A 672 -6.46 -7.16 -19.03
N VAL A 673 -5.40 -6.40 -18.72
CA VAL A 673 -4.34 -6.05 -19.67
C VAL A 673 -3.46 -7.25 -19.93
N ILE A 674 -3.06 -7.99 -18.87
CA ILE A 674 -2.24 -9.20 -18.99
C ILE A 674 -3.00 -10.24 -19.83
N TYR A 675 -4.29 -10.48 -19.51
CA TYR A 675 -5.12 -11.40 -20.28
C TYR A 675 -5.22 -11.00 -21.75
N SER A 676 -5.50 -9.71 -22.02
CA SER A 676 -5.63 -9.20 -23.39
C SER A 676 -4.34 -9.29 -24.18
N SER A 677 -3.20 -9.02 -23.53
CA SER A 677 -1.86 -9.09 -24.16
C SER A 677 -1.45 -10.53 -24.48
N HIS A 678 -1.97 -11.53 -23.73
CA HIS A 678 -1.64 -12.95 -23.89
C HIS A 678 -2.86 -13.79 -24.32
N LYS A 679 -3.85 -13.17 -24.93
CA LYS A 679 -5.14 -13.81 -25.22
C LYS A 679 -4.99 -15.10 -26.02
N GLU A 680 -4.21 -15.08 -27.10
CA GLU A 680 -3.98 -16.26 -27.94
C GLU A 680 -3.38 -17.42 -27.15
N LEU A 681 -2.44 -17.11 -26.25
CA LEU A 681 -1.80 -18.10 -25.37
C LEU A 681 -2.80 -18.66 -24.35
N CYS A 682 -3.62 -17.79 -23.75
CA CYS A 682 -4.70 -18.22 -22.85
C CYS A 682 -5.71 -19.13 -23.55
N ASP A 683 -6.16 -18.76 -24.76
CA ASP A 683 -7.10 -19.56 -25.54
C ASP A 683 -6.52 -20.93 -25.92
N GLN A 684 -5.22 -21.00 -26.23
CA GLN A 684 -4.52 -22.27 -26.53
C GLN A 684 -4.41 -23.20 -25.31
N LEU A 685 -4.33 -22.66 -24.09
CA LEU A 685 -4.24 -23.48 -22.87
C LEU A 685 -5.40 -24.44 -22.69
N PHE A 686 -6.59 -24.09 -23.17
CA PHE A 686 -7.83 -24.82 -22.95
C PHE A 686 -8.34 -25.59 -24.17
N GLN A 687 -7.60 -25.54 -25.30
CA GLN A 687 -7.97 -26.23 -26.55
C GLN A 687 -7.68 -27.74 -26.55
N HIS A 688 -7.18 -28.33 -25.44
CA HIS A 688 -6.80 -29.75 -25.38
C HIS A 688 -7.55 -30.55 -24.33
#